data_2271cfc7a6e741e87fefa543622304f6
#
_entry.id   2271cfc7a6e741e87fefa543622304f6
#
_cell.length_a   1.000
_cell.length_b   1.000
_cell.length_c   1.000
_cell.angle_alpha   90.00
_cell.angle_beta   90.00
_cell.angle_gamma   90.00
#
_symmetry.space_group_name_H-M   'P 1'
#
loop_
_entity.id
_entity.type
_entity.pdbx_description
1 polymer ?
#
loop_
_entity_poly.entity_id
_entity_poly.type
_entity_poly.pdbx_seq_one_letter_code
_entity_poly.pdbx_strand_id
1 'polypeptide(L)'
;MSDLGGETAALKHWLFDLALPRWWEHGADRTRGGFHEAIDLDGRPLAQPHRARVLARQAFAYCEAGRLGWNGPWREAARHALEYIRRHFVTGDGTVVSVVDLDGTTIEPNFDLYNQAFALLAYASGHRAFGEADGWRQQAVALRRSLIQFYAHPLGGFREDRGGRLPQRSNPHMHLLEAALAWIAIDDDPAWREMADAIAALCLEKLIDPATGALREFFAADWSPAPGVEGQICEPGHHYEWAFLLDRWAKLTGRAVPEAQARLIAFADSHGLDPHRGVVINAVLADGSTHDPVARLWAQAERIRAYHARRYTDAAIAAAIRALRRFLTTPTPGLWFDRLMVADTFVCEPARATSLYHIIGAVAALSERVPDPENAGVAATGAYRSVPRIIYLVTEDWYFMSHRLPMARAARDAGFDVHVATRVDRHGAAIKAEGFHLHPISWRRGSLDPRHLVRVVREVRALYRSIEPDLAHHVALPATVVGSFAATGLPIVCLNAMTGLGTMFSSDKARLRLVRTALTLALRRLLNRSHSAVLVQNLDDQAVIEGLGVNRARVALIPGSGVDVDTLTPKPEPPGPIVVAFVGRLVESKGVRTLLDAHARLGQRGRQIQLLLAGMPDPANPMSIPAREIEAWCKRPGVTHLGFVEDIGALWASAHIAVLPSHREGLPLSLLEAAACGRPLVATDVPGCRDIARPGINALLVPLDDAAALADAIDRLAADPHLRQRFGHAGRQLVEQNFSSRRVGADVVKLYRQLLEQWG
;
A
#
# COMPACT_ATOMS: atom_id res chain seq x y z
N MET A 1 4.60 -8.77 -21.69
CA MET A 1 4.34 -8.13 -20.38
C MET A 1 5.01 -9.00 -19.33
N SER A 2 5.89 -8.46 -18.50
CA SER A 2 6.52 -9.20 -17.41
C SER A 2 5.47 -9.54 -16.37
N ASP A 3 5.34 -10.82 -16.02
CA ASP A 3 4.39 -11.28 -14.99
C ASP A 3 5.03 -11.21 -13.58
N LEU A 4 5.67 -10.09 -13.23
CA LEU A 4 6.30 -9.92 -11.91
C LEU A 4 5.28 -10.09 -10.79
N GLY A 5 4.07 -9.54 -10.96
CA GLY A 5 3.00 -9.66 -9.97
C GLY A 5 2.60 -11.11 -9.71
N GLY A 6 2.43 -11.90 -10.79
CA GLY A 6 2.09 -13.32 -10.70
C GLY A 6 3.21 -14.16 -10.06
N GLU A 7 4.47 -13.93 -10.44
CA GLU A 7 5.61 -14.65 -9.85
C GLU A 7 5.80 -14.31 -8.37
N THR A 8 5.63 -13.04 -7.99
CA THR A 8 5.70 -12.61 -6.59
C THR A 8 4.58 -13.22 -5.76
N ALA A 9 3.35 -13.21 -6.27
CA ALA A 9 2.21 -13.83 -5.60
C ALA A 9 2.39 -15.33 -5.42
N ALA A 10 2.89 -16.03 -6.44
CA ALA A 10 3.16 -17.46 -6.39
C ALA A 10 4.26 -17.82 -5.37
N LEU A 11 5.33 -17.01 -5.28
CA LEU A 11 6.39 -17.20 -4.27
C LEU A 11 5.85 -16.97 -2.85
N LYS A 12 5.05 -15.92 -2.67
CA LYS A 12 4.42 -15.61 -1.38
C LYS A 12 3.43 -16.70 -0.95
N HIS A 13 2.58 -17.18 -1.87
CA HIS A 13 1.67 -18.30 -1.64
C HIS A 13 2.45 -19.55 -1.20
N TRP A 14 3.51 -19.93 -1.93
CA TRP A 14 4.33 -21.07 -1.58
C TRP A 14 4.92 -20.94 -0.15
N LEU A 15 5.41 -19.75 0.21
CA LEU A 15 5.99 -19.50 1.53
C LEU A 15 4.93 -19.59 2.64
N PHE A 16 3.76 -18.91 2.46
CA PHE A 16 2.76 -18.73 3.51
C PHE A 16 1.88 -19.98 3.73
N ASP A 17 1.52 -20.64 2.64
CA ASP A 17 0.54 -21.72 2.70
C ASP A 17 1.18 -23.11 2.72
N LEU A 18 2.45 -23.23 2.34
CA LEU A 18 3.15 -24.51 2.29
C LEU A 18 4.38 -24.56 3.21
N ALA A 19 5.34 -23.62 3.09
CA ALA A 19 6.62 -23.74 3.80
C ALA A 19 6.52 -23.39 5.28
N LEU A 20 5.96 -22.22 5.64
CA LEU A 20 5.87 -21.79 7.04
C LEU A 20 5.03 -22.74 7.90
N PRO A 21 3.84 -23.22 7.46
CA PRO A 21 3.09 -24.21 8.21
C PRO A 21 3.87 -25.51 8.41
N ARG A 22 4.48 -26.05 7.35
CA ARG A 22 5.26 -27.30 7.40
C ARG A 22 6.44 -27.21 8.36
N TRP A 23 7.21 -26.11 8.29
CA TRP A 23 8.36 -25.91 9.18
C TRP A 23 7.94 -25.70 10.64
N TRP A 24 6.76 -25.11 10.89
CA TRP A 24 6.22 -25.04 12.23
C TRP A 24 5.69 -26.40 12.76
N GLU A 25 5.05 -27.20 11.91
CA GLU A 25 4.48 -28.49 12.28
C GLU A 25 5.54 -29.60 12.46
N HIS A 26 6.52 -29.64 11.56
CA HIS A 26 7.51 -30.71 11.49
C HIS A 26 8.94 -30.25 11.81
N GLY A 27 9.27 -28.99 11.58
CA GLY A 27 10.61 -28.44 11.85
C GLY A 27 10.82 -28.00 13.30
N ALA A 28 9.77 -27.65 14.04
CA ALA A 28 9.87 -27.33 15.47
C ALA A 28 9.91 -28.61 16.33
N ASP A 29 10.95 -28.76 17.15
CA ASP A 29 10.98 -29.83 18.20
C ASP A 29 10.17 -29.35 19.39
N ARG A 30 8.93 -29.82 19.48
CA ARG A 30 8.02 -29.43 20.57
C ARG A 30 8.25 -30.25 21.86
N THR A 31 9.04 -31.29 21.78
CA THR A 31 9.36 -32.15 22.92
C THR A 31 10.56 -31.60 23.70
N ARG A 32 11.64 -31.23 22.99
CA ARG A 32 12.89 -30.78 23.59
C ARG A 32 13.07 -29.26 23.47
N GLY A 33 12.34 -28.62 22.55
CA GLY A 33 12.46 -27.21 22.21
C GLY A 33 13.38 -26.97 21.03
N GLY A 34 13.34 -25.76 20.47
CA GLY A 34 14.15 -25.39 19.32
C GLY A 34 13.61 -25.89 17.98
N PHE A 35 14.46 -25.88 16.96
CA PHE A 35 14.11 -26.31 15.61
C PHE A 35 15.13 -27.30 15.08
N HIS A 36 14.67 -28.32 14.38
CA HIS A 36 15.53 -29.28 13.68
C HIS A 36 16.36 -28.58 12.60
N GLU A 37 17.57 -29.08 12.38
CA GLU A 37 18.53 -28.55 11.40
C GLU A 37 18.07 -28.76 9.95
N ALA A 38 17.30 -29.82 9.71
CA ALA A 38 16.80 -30.17 8.39
C ALA A 38 15.57 -31.11 8.47
N ILE A 39 14.81 -31.11 7.38
CA ILE A 39 13.72 -32.05 7.11
C ILE A 39 14.08 -32.79 5.83
N ASP A 40 13.99 -34.12 5.83
CA ASP A 40 14.21 -34.93 4.60
C ASP A 40 13.10 -34.67 3.57
N LEU A 41 13.34 -35.08 2.33
CA LEU A 41 12.37 -34.82 1.25
C LEU A 41 11.08 -35.66 1.36
N ASP A 42 11.01 -36.60 2.31
CA ASP A 42 9.78 -37.30 2.68
C ASP A 42 8.98 -36.55 3.76
N GLY A 43 9.54 -35.47 4.31
CA GLY A 43 8.89 -34.63 5.32
C GLY A 43 9.20 -35.03 6.77
N ARG A 44 10.23 -35.84 7.02
CA ARG A 44 10.64 -36.28 8.36
C ARG A 44 11.75 -35.38 8.90
N PRO A 45 11.64 -34.84 10.13
CA PRO A 45 12.70 -34.06 10.74
C PRO A 45 13.91 -34.94 11.09
N LEU A 46 15.10 -34.36 10.93
CA LEU A 46 16.34 -35.04 11.28
C LEU A 46 16.79 -34.67 12.69
N ALA A 47 16.95 -35.63 13.55
CA ALA A 47 17.50 -35.46 14.90
C ALA A 47 19.01 -35.23 14.80
N GLN A 48 19.45 -33.96 14.90
CA GLN A 48 20.84 -33.52 14.84
C GLN A 48 21.10 -32.46 15.91
N PRO A 49 22.33 -32.30 16.41
CA PRO A 49 22.71 -31.22 17.30
C PRO A 49 22.30 -29.86 16.74
N HIS A 50 21.88 -28.97 17.62
CA HIS A 50 21.38 -27.64 17.23
C HIS A 50 22.52 -26.63 17.13
N ARG A 51 22.56 -25.85 16.04
CA ARG A 51 23.50 -24.74 15.83
C ARG A 51 22.82 -23.40 16.12
N ALA A 52 23.50 -22.50 16.82
CA ALA A 52 22.96 -21.19 17.21
C ALA A 52 22.34 -20.43 16.04
N ARG A 53 23.02 -20.39 14.87
CA ARG A 53 22.56 -19.68 13.67
C ARG A 53 21.25 -20.23 13.09
N VAL A 54 20.96 -21.52 13.29
CA VAL A 54 19.70 -22.11 12.78
C VAL A 54 18.52 -21.58 13.58
N LEU A 55 18.62 -21.62 14.91
CA LEU A 55 17.58 -21.09 15.80
C LEU A 55 17.37 -19.58 15.57
N ALA A 56 18.48 -18.83 15.42
CA ALA A 56 18.44 -17.40 15.17
C ALA A 56 17.74 -17.05 13.82
N ARG A 57 18.03 -17.81 12.77
CA ARG A 57 17.38 -17.67 11.47
C ARG A 57 15.89 -18.04 11.49
N GLN A 58 15.52 -19.07 12.27
CA GLN A 58 14.11 -19.41 12.45
C GLN A 58 13.36 -18.32 13.23
N ALA A 59 13.96 -17.75 14.29
CA ALA A 59 13.38 -16.63 15.01
C ALA A 59 13.13 -15.42 14.09
N PHE A 60 14.14 -15.04 13.30
CA PHE A 60 14.02 -14.01 12.28
C PHE A 60 12.90 -14.33 11.28
N ALA A 61 12.90 -15.55 10.71
CA ALA A 61 11.95 -15.96 9.68
C ALA A 61 10.50 -15.85 10.16
N TYR A 62 10.19 -16.34 11.36
CA TYR A 62 8.83 -16.24 11.88
C TYR A 62 8.44 -14.83 12.33
N CYS A 63 9.37 -14.02 12.82
CA CYS A 63 9.10 -12.59 13.06
C CYS A 63 8.78 -11.84 11.75
N GLU A 64 9.54 -12.11 10.68
CA GLU A 64 9.29 -11.54 9.36
C GLU A 64 7.98 -12.08 8.74
N ALA A 65 7.64 -13.36 8.93
CA ALA A 65 6.36 -13.92 8.51
C ALA A 65 5.17 -13.13 9.10
N GLY A 66 5.25 -12.83 10.40
CA GLY A 66 4.26 -11.99 11.07
C GLY A 66 4.21 -10.57 10.51
N ARG A 67 5.37 -9.95 10.23
CA ARG A 67 5.46 -8.63 9.61
C ARG A 67 4.85 -8.60 8.20
N LEU A 68 5.03 -9.67 7.44
CA LEU A 68 4.50 -9.83 6.09
C LEU A 68 3.02 -10.23 6.06
N GLY A 69 2.38 -10.40 7.23
CA GLY A 69 0.96 -10.69 7.36
C GLY A 69 0.59 -12.17 7.29
N TRP A 70 1.52 -13.08 7.61
CA TRP A 70 1.17 -14.49 7.76
C TRP A 70 0.27 -14.71 8.97
N ASN A 71 -0.91 -15.31 8.76
CA ASN A 71 -1.93 -15.53 9.80
C ASN A 71 -1.67 -16.78 10.69
N GLY A 72 -0.60 -17.52 10.44
CA GLY A 72 -0.22 -18.66 11.28
C GLY A 72 0.37 -18.24 12.63
N PRO A 73 0.74 -19.20 13.50
CA PRO A 73 1.19 -18.94 14.87
C PRO A 73 2.64 -18.42 14.94
N TRP A 74 2.96 -17.38 14.17
CA TRP A 74 4.31 -16.84 14.05
C TRP A 74 4.90 -16.35 15.38
N ARG A 75 4.04 -15.82 16.31
CA ARG A 75 4.48 -15.36 17.63
C ARG A 75 4.98 -16.51 18.48
N GLU A 76 4.25 -17.63 18.44
CA GLU A 76 4.62 -18.85 19.16
C GLU A 76 5.91 -19.45 18.59
N ALA A 77 6.00 -19.57 17.26
CA ALA A 77 7.17 -20.09 16.56
C ALA A 77 8.43 -19.25 16.80
N ALA A 78 8.33 -17.91 16.71
CA ALA A 78 9.45 -17.01 16.99
C ALA A 78 9.91 -17.10 18.45
N ARG A 79 8.97 -17.13 19.41
CA ARG A 79 9.31 -17.30 20.84
C ARG A 79 9.95 -18.65 21.12
N HIS A 80 9.46 -19.71 20.49
CA HIS A 80 10.03 -21.05 20.62
C HIS A 80 11.53 -21.09 20.28
N ALA A 81 11.95 -20.42 19.20
CA ALA A 81 13.35 -20.29 18.83
C ALA A 81 14.14 -19.38 19.79
N LEU A 82 13.61 -18.18 20.10
CA LEU A 82 14.29 -17.18 20.94
C LEU A 82 14.52 -17.66 22.37
N GLU A 83 13.52 -18.32 22.99
CA GLU A 83 13.66 -18.84 24.34
C GLU A 83 14.64 -20.01 24.41
N TYR A 84 14.70 -20.83 23.35
CA TYR A 84 15.69 -21.91 23.27
C TYR A 84 17.12 -21.33 23.18
N ILE A 85 17.33 -20.25 22.37
CA ILE A 85 18.62 -19.54 22.32
C ILE A 85 18.99 -19.02 23.70
N ARG A 86 18.09 -18.32 24.38
CA ARG A 86 18.32 -17.74 25.71
C ARG A 86 18.72 -18.79 26.74
N ARG A 87 18.06 -19.93 26.71
CA ARG A 87 18.24 -21.01 27.71
C ARG A 87 19.51 -21.81 27.50
N HIS A 88 19.89 -22.08 26.26
CA HIS A 88 20.90 -23.08 25.94
C HIS A 88 22.17 -22.57 25.29
N PHE A 89 22.13 -21.37 24.65
CA PHE A 89 23.26 -20.88 23.91
C PHE A 89 23.98 -19.68 24.54
N VAL A 90 23.30 -18.87 25.36
CA VAL A 90 23.87 -17.64 25.91
C VAL A 90 24.87 -17.96 27.03
N THR A 91 26.06 -17.37 26.92
CA THR A 91 27.13 -17.48 27.92
C THR A 91 27.09 -16.33 28.93
N GLY A 92 27.87 -16.40 29.99
CA GLY A 92 27.90 -15.38 31.03
C GLY A 92 28.42 -14.01 30.58
N ASP A 93 29.18 -13.94 29.46
CA ASP A 93 29.64 -12.68 28.86
C ASP A 93 28.69 -12.18 27.75
N GLY A 94 27.54 -12.83 27.56
CA GLY A 94 26.51 -12.44 26.59
C GLY A 94 26.74 -12.93 25.17
N THR A 95 27.86 -13.63 24.89
CA THR A 95 28.08 -14.30 23.60
C THR A 95 27.24 -15.59 23.49
N VAL A 96 27.21 -16.23 22.33
CA VAL A 96 26.52 -17.51 22.14
C VAL A 96 27.52 -18.60 21.76
N VAL A 97 27.34 -19.81 22.33
CA VAL A 97 28.07 -21.02 21.93
C VAL A 97 27.65 -21.49 20.53
N SER A 98 28.46 -22.29 19.86
CA SER A 98 28.22 -22.68 18.47
C SER A 98 27.20 -23.79 18.33
N VAL A 99 27.30 -24.88 19.14
CA VAL A 99 26.49 -26.08 19.01
C VAL A 99 26.11 -26.61 20.38
N VAL A 100 24.85 -27.02 20.52
CA VAL A 100 24.35 -27.83 21.65
C VAL A 100 23.80 -29.16 21.15
N ASP A 101 23.81 -30.19 21.98
CA ASP A 101 23.16 -31.49 21.67
C ASP A 101 21.63 -31.35 21.72
N LEU A 102 20.93 -32.48 21.49
CA LEU A 102 19.47 -32.50 21.47
C LEU A 102 18.83 -32.20 22.84
N ASP A 103 19.58 -32.33 23.94
CA ASP A 103 19.10 -32.05 25.29
C ASP A 103 19.52 -30.64 25.76
N GLY A 104 20.14 -29.88 24.88
CA GLY A 104 20.56 -28.49 25.14
C GLY A 104 21.90 -28.36 25.85
N THR A 105 22.69 -29.43 25.98
CA THR A 105 24.03 -29.41 26.53
C THR A 105 25.04 -28.91 25.50
N THR A 106 25.92 -28.01 25.89
CA THR A 106 26.95 -27.46 24.97
C THR A 106 27.96 -28.55 24.59
N ILE A 107 28.11 -28.77 23.26
CA ILE A 107 29.12 -29.70 22.70
C ILE A 107 30.21 -28.97 21.92
N GLU A 108 29.93 -27.78 21.36
CA GLU A 108 30.91 -26.91 20.77
C GLU A 108 30.85 -25.50 21.40
N PRO A 109 31.67 -25.27 22.45
CA PRO A 109 31.68 -23.96 23.14
C PRO A 109 32.40 -22.86 22.35
N ASN A 110 33.02 -23.22 21.20
CA ASN A 110 33.84 -22.31 20.42
C ASN A 110 33.04 -21.10 19.94
N PHE A 111 33.64 -19.94 20.09
CA PHE A 111 33.14 -18.70 19.50
C PHE A 111 33.19 -18.78 17.97
N ASP A 112 32.11 -18.40 17.32
CA ASP A 112 32.04 -18.19 15.88
C ASP A 112 31.34 -16.85 15.63
N LEU A 113 32.04 -15.89 15.02
CA LEU A 113 31.54 -14.55 14.76
C LEU A 113 30.23 -14.54 13.96
N TYR A 114 30.08 -15.51 13.07
CA TYR A 114 28.86 -15.71 12.27
C TYR A 114 27.62 -16.05 13.13
N ASN A 115 27.79 -16.90 14.17
CA ASN A 115 26.71 -17.19 15.10
C ASN A 115 26.30 -15.98 15.93
N GLN A 116 27.26 -15.12 16.30
CA GLN A 116 27.00 -13.88 17.05
C GLN A 116 26.18 -12.88 16.22
N ALA A 117 26.51 -12.76 14.93
CA ALA A 117 25.77 -11.88 14.01
C ALA A 117 24.28 -12.28 13.92
N PHE A 118 24.01 -13.58 13.78
CA PHE A 118 22.63 -14.05 13.74
C PHE A 118 21.90 -13.97 15.09
N ALA A 119 22.61 -14.11 16.20
CA ALA A 119 22.03 -13.87 17.53
C ALA A 119 21.58 -12.41 17.67
N LEU A 120 22.42 -11.43 17.27
CA LEU A 120 22.06 -10.02 17.25
C LEU A 120 20.83 -9.73 16.37
N LEU A 121 20.77 -10.35 15.19
CA LEU A 121 19.63 -10.21 14.25
C LEU A 121 18.35 -10.81 14.84
N ALA A 122 18.44 -11.99 15.49
CA ALA A 122 17.31 -12.62 16.15
C ALA A 122 16.78 -11.77 17.31
N TYR A 123 17.68 -11.17 18.12
CA TYR A 123 17.29 -10.29 19.21
C TYR A 123 16.62 -8.99 18.69
N ALA A 124 17.11 -8.42 17.58
CA ALA A 124 16.46 -7.28 16.94
C ALA A 124 15.04 -7.63 16.48
N SER A 125 14.88 -8.80 15.85
CA SER A 125 13.58 -9.29 15.39
C SER A 125 12.62 -9.55 16.55
N GLY A 126 13.12 -10.15 17.63
CA GLY A 126 12.36 -10.40 18.86
C GLY A 126 11.96 -9.10 19.56
N HIS A 127 12.87 -8.15 19.70
CA HIS A 127 12.58 -6.84 20.29
C HIS A 127 11.51 -6.09 19.50
N ARG A 128 11.62 -6.03 18.17
CA ARG A 128 10.63 -5.42 17.29
C ARG A 128 9.25 -6.09 17.41
N ALA A 129 9.20 -7.42 17.54
CA ALA A 129 7.98 -8.20 17.54
C ALA A 129 7.24 -8.23 18.89
N PHE A 130 7.99 -8.17 20.02
CA PHE A 130 7.47 -8.40 21.36
C PHE A 130 7.67 -7.22 22.33
N GLY A 131 8.55 -6.27 22.02
CA GLY A 131 8.82 -5.07 22.82
C GLY A 131 9.85 -5.28 23.93
N GLU A 132 9.93 -4.28 24.83
CA GLU A 132 10.95 -4.18 25.90
C GLU A 132 10.84 -5.27 26.98
N ALA A 133 9.64 -5.75 27.27
CA ALA A 133 9.38 -6.65 28.41
C ALA A 133 10.15 -7.97 28.33
N ASP A 134 10.49 -8.42 27.12
CA ASP A 134 11.16 -9.70 26.91
C ASP A 134 12.70 -9.63 27.07
N GLY A 135 13.28 -8.43 27.24
CA GLY A 135 14.71 -8.22 27.54
C GLY A 135 15.67 -8.45 26.37
N TRP A 136 15.17 -8.54 25.12
CA TRP A 136 16.04 -8.81 23.95
C TRP A 136 17.04 -7.68 23.67
N ARG A 137 16.66 -6.44 23.97
CA ARG A 137 17.55 -5.29 23.86
C ARG A 137 18.76 -5.43 24.79
N GLN A 138 18.54 -5.82 26.03
CA GLN A 138 19.61 -6.02 27.03
C GLN A 138 20.59 -7.12 26.59
N GLN A 139 20.08 -8.23 26.04
CA GLN A 139 20.89 -9.31 25.49
C GLN A 139 21.75 -8.82 24.31
N ALA A 140 21.18 -8.07 23.40
CA ALA A 140 21.89 -7.53 22.24
C ALA A 140 22.99 -6.53 22.65
N VAL A 141 22.71 -5.63 23.61
CA VAL A 141 23.69 -4.67 24.13
C VAL A 141 24.83 -5.39 24.84
N ALA A 142 24.55 -6.44 25.61
CA ALA A 142 25.57 -7.28 26.26
C ALA A 142 26.48 -7.95 25.23
N LEU A 143 25.90 -8.59 24.22
CA LEU A 143 26.64 -9.24 23.14
C LEU A 143 27.49 -8.23 22.34
N ARG A 144 26.92 -7.09 21.95
CA ARG A 144 27.65 -6.03 21.23
C ARG A 144 28.86 -5.53 22.06
N ARG A 145 28.67 -5.30 23.36
CA ARG A 145 29.77 -4.90 24.26
C ARG A 145 30.89 -5.92 24.28
N SER A 146 30.57 -7.21 24.39
CA SER A 146 31.55 -8.30 24.35
C SER A 146 32.28 -8.38 23.02
N LEU A 147 31.59 -8.17 21.88
CA LEU A 147 32.22 -8.11 20.56
C LEU A 147 33.24 -6.95 20.49
N ILE A 148 32.87 -5.75 20.91
CA ILE A 148 33.73 -4.57 20.88
C ILE A 148 34.92 -4.76 21.83
N GLN A 149 34.69 -5.28 23.04
CA GLN A 149 35.74 -5.41 24.06
C GLN A 149 36.77 -6.48 23.75
N PHE A 150 36.33 -7.63 23.22
CA PHE A 150 37.18 -8.82 23.14
C PHE A 150 37.53 -9.27 21.72
N TYR A 151 36.76 -8.81 20.73
CA TYR A 151 36.90 -9.31 19.36
C TYR A 151 37.13 -8.21 18.31
N ALA A 152 37.16 -6.93 18.71
CA ALA A 152 37.47 -5.84 17.78
C ALA A 152 38.83 -6.06 17.09
N HIS A 153 38.86 -5.89 15.77
CA HIS A 153 40.06 -5.99 14.99
C HIS A 153 40.76 -4.60 14.92
N PRO A 154 42.09 -4.51 15.12
CA PRO A 154 42.78 -3.22 15.17
C PRO A 154 42.72 -2.41 13.87
N LEU A 155 42.51 -3.06 12.72
CA LEU A 155 42.39 -2.43 11.41
C LEU A 155 40.92 -2.33 10.92
N GLY A 156 39.95 -2.42 11.84
CA GLY A 156 38.52 -2.37 11.57
C GLY A 156 37.86 -3.75 11.47
N GLY A 157 36.58 -3.82 11.79
CA GLY A 157 35.83 -5.07 11.88
C GLY A 157 36.13 -5.88 13.16
N PHE A 158 35.98 -7.19 13.08
CA PHE A 158 36.06 -8.12 14.20
C PHE A 158 36.91 -9.35 13.86
N ARG A 159 37.54 -9.94 14.85
CA ARG A 159 38.32 -11.17 14.72
C ARG A 159 37.40 -12.39 14.74
N GLU A 160 37.83 -13.47 14.09
CA GLU A 160 37.12 -14.75 14.06
C GLU A 160 37.02 -15.42 15.44
N ASP A 161 38.02 -15.18 16.30
CA ASP A 161 38.07 -15.57 17.71
C ASP A 161 39.03 -14.68 18.52
N ARG A 162 39.15 -14.92 19.82
CA ARG A 162 40.09 -14.16 20.69
C ARG A 162 41.56 -14.41 20.34
N GLY A 163 41.89 -15.54 19.75
CA GLY A 163 43.23 -15.92 19.31
C GLY A 163 43.64 -15.31 17.98
N GLY A 164 42.72 -14.68 17.23
CA GLY A 164 43.00 -14.14 15.90
C GLY A 164 43.15 -15.23 14.84
N ARG A 165 42.32 -16.25 14.90
CA ARG A 165 42.27 -17.35 13.89
C ARG A 165 42.15 -16.76 12.49
N LEU A 166 42.87 -17.35 11.55
CA LEU A 166 42.83 -17.02 10.12
C LEU A 166 42.21 -18.17 9.31
N PRO A 167 41.73 -17.90 8.11
CA PRO A 167 41.58 -16.56 7.51
C PRO A 167 40.46 -15.74 8.17
N GLN A 168 40.57 -14.41 8.07
CA GLN A 168 39.43 -13.51 8.33
C GLN A 168 38.40 -13.71 7.20
N ARG A 169 37.09 -13.62 7.50
CA ARG A 169 36.03 -13.87 6.52
C ARG A 169 35.16 -12.62 6.30
N SER A 170 34.74 -12.39 5.06
CA SER A 170 33.77 -11.35 4.70
C SER A 170 32.38 -11.64 5.26
N ASN A 171 31.93 -12.88 5.18
CA ASN A 171 30.56 -13.35 5.46
C ASN A 171 30.07 -13.00 6.90
N PRO A 172 30.81 -13.23 8.01
CA PRO A 172 30.35 -12.81 9.34
C PRO A 172 30.12 -11.30 9.45
N HIS A 173 30.97 -10.49 8.79
CA HIS A 173 30.86 -9.04 8.81
C HIS A 173 29.61 -8.54 8.05
N MET A 174 29.25 -9.22 6.97
CA MET A 174 28.03 -8.94 6.23
C MET A 174 26.79 -9.08 7.12
N HIS A 175 26.68 -10.18 7.86
CA HIS A 175 25.55 -10.38 8.77
C HIS A 175 25.61 -9.52 10.05
N LEU A 176 26.79 -9.11 10.49
CA LEU A 176 26.92 -8.09 11.54
C LEU A 176 26.40 -6.73 11.06
N LEU A 177 26.67 -6.36 9.80
CA LEU A 177 26.07 -5.16 9.20
C LEU A 177 24.54 -5.31 9.16
N GLU A 178 24.02 -6.43 8.70
CA GLU A 178 22.58 -6.70 8.66
C GLU A 178 21.93 -6.56 10.05
N ALA A 179 22.56 -7.14 11.08
CA ALA A 179 22.07 -7.04 12.44
C ALA A 179 22.12 -5.61 12.97
N ALA A 180 23.20 -4.87 12.73
CA ALA A 180 23.33 -3.47 13.14
C ALA A 180 22.28 -2.59 12.46
N LEU A 181 22.01 -2.80 11.16
CA LEU A 181 20.95 -2.11 10.43
C LEU A 181 19.54 -2.43 10.97
N ALA A 182 19.32 -3.68 11.40
CA ALA A 182 18.06 -4.06 12.04
C ALA A 182 17.85 -3.33 13.37
N TRP A 183 18.94 -3.12 14.15
CA TRP A 183 18.90 -2.35 15.40
C TRP A 183 18.77 -0.85 15.17
N ILE A 184 19.46 -0.24 14.21
CA ILE A 184 19.32 1.19 13.85
C ILE A 184 17.86 1.54 13.53
N ALA A 185 17.11 0.61 12.96
CA ALA A 185 15.72 0.82 12.60
C ALA A 185 14.74 0.84 13.79
N ILE A 186 15.17 0.41 15.00
CA ILE A 186 14.28 0.20 16.16
C ILE A 186 14.84 0.70 17.49
N ASP A 187 16.10 1.16 17.54
CA ASP A 187 16.80 1.59 18.74
C ASP A 187 17.65 2.83 18.42
N ASP A 188 17.54 3.87 19.24
CA ASP A 188 18.24 5.14 19.07
C ASP A 188 19.71 5.12 19.63
N ASP A 189 20.21 3.98 20.13
CA ASP A 189 21.58 3.84 20.63
C ASP A 189 22.60 4.06 19.49
N PRO A 190 23.43 5.15 19.54
CA PRO A 190 24.35 5.50 18.47
C PRO A 190 25.40 4.43 18.18
N ALA A 191 25.69 3.56 19.12
CA ALA A 191 26.68 2.50 18.95
C ALA A 191 26.31 1.46 17.89
N TRP A 192 25.02 1.32 17.54
CA TRP A 192 24.61 0.51 16.40
C TRP A 192 25.00 1.16 15.07
N ARG A 193 24.88 2.49 14.99
CA ARG A 193 25.29 3.24 13.79
C ARG A 193 26.81 3.22 13.64
N GLU A 194 27.54 3.42 14.73
CA GLU A 194 29.01 3.34 14.73
C GLU A 194 29.51 1.97 14.26
N MET A 195 28.88 0.89 14.75
CA MET A 195 29.18 -0.48 14.31
C MET A 195 28.88 -0.69 12.83
N ALA A 196 27.72 -0.24 12.33
CA ALA A 196 27.35 -0.35 10.92
C ALA A 196 28.30 0.45 10.02
N ASP A 197 28.64 1.69 10.41
CA ASP A 197 29.56 2.57 9.67
C ASP A 197 30.96 1.95 9.57
N ALA A 198 31.47 1.37 10.67
CA ALA A 198 32.78 0.71 10.68
C ALA A 198 32.83 -0.53 9.78
N ILE A 199 31.77 -1.35 9.78
CA ILE A 199 31.70 -2.55 8.93
C ILE A 199 31.51 -2.17 7.45
N ALA A 200 30.68 -1.16 7.16
CA ALA A 200 30.51 -0.67 5.80
C ALA A 200 31.83 -0.09 5.23
N ALA A 201 32.55 0.68 6.05
CA ALA A 201 33.88 1.20 5.68
C ALA A 201 34.88 0.07 5.40
N LEU A 202 34.95 -0.95 6.26
CA LEU A 202 35.76 -2.14 6.03
C LEU A 202 35.44 -2.79 4.68
N CYS A 203 34.15 -2.98 4.36
CA CYS A 203 33.73 -3.57 3.10
C CYS A 203 34.21 -2.73 1.91
N LEU A 204 33.93 -1.42 1.94
CA LEU A 204 34.22 -0.51 0.82
C LEU A 204 35.73 -0.29 0.61
N GLU A 205 36.53 -0.33 1.67
CA GLU A 205 37.96 -0.01 1.61
C GLU A 205 38.86 -1.25 1.44
N LYS A 206 38.42 -2.44 1.92
CA LYS A 206 39.25 -3.62 2.05
C LYS A 206 38.70 -4.86 1.36
N LEU A 207 37.39 -5.09 1.42
CA LEU A 207 36.84 -6.37 0.94
C LEU A 207 36.50 -6.36 -0.57
N ILE A 208 36.19 -5.19 -1.12
CA ILE A 208 35.85 -5.01 -2.54
C ILE A 208 37.09 -4.54 -3.30
N ASP A 209 37.43 -5.22 -4.38
CA ASP A 209 38.42 -4.74 -5.31
C ASP A 209 37.86 -3.53 -6.08
N PRO A 210 38.46 -2.32 -5.95
CA PRO A 210 37.90 -1.11 -6.54
C PRO A 210 37.96 -1.07 -8.07
N ALA A 211 38.80 -1.88 -8.71
CA ALA A 211 38.95 -1.94 -10.17
C ALA A 211 37.90 -2.87 -10.80
N THR A 212 37.68 -4.03 -10.20
CA THR A 212 36.86 -5.10 -10.78
C THR A 212 35.48 -5.23 -10.15
N GLY A 213 35.33 -4.80 -8.88
CA GLY A 213 34.12 -5.06 -8.08
C GLY A 213 34.08 -6.46 -7.46
N ALA A 214 35.16 -7.24 -7.59
CA ALA A 214 35.26 -8.55 -6.96
C ALA A 214 35.29 -8.42 -5.42
N LEU A 215 34.38 -9.10 -4.76
CA LEU A 215 34.30 -9.23 -3.30
C LEU A 215 34.88 -10.58 -2.91
N ARG A 216 36.02 -10.58 -2.24
CA ARG A 216 36.68 -11.82 -1.79
C ARG A 216 36.11 -12.33 -0.48
N GLU A 217 36.20 -13.63 -0.25
CA GLU A 217 35.67 -14.27 0.96
C GLU A 217 36.68 -14.36 2.11
N PHE A 218 37.97 -14.51 1.80
CA PHE A 218 39.01 -14.87 2.78
C PHE A 218 40.18 -13.92 2.73
N PHE A 219 40.63 -13.50 3.94
CA PHE A 219 41.64 -12.46 4.11
C PHE A 219 42.69 -12.87 5.15
N ALA A 220 43.90 -12.31 5.01
CA ALA A 220 44.96 -12.34 6.00
C ALA A 220 44.64 -11.40 7.18
N ALA A 221 45.55 -11.37 8.19
CA ALA A 221 45.37 -10.58 9.39
C ALA A 221 45.32 -9.06 9.14
N ASP A 222 45.84 -8.57 8.02
CA ASP A 222 45.88 -7.14 7.65
C ASP A 222 44.79 -6.77 6.65
N TRP A 223 43.83 -7.66 6.42
CA TRP A 223 42.77 -7.54 5.41
C TRP A 223 43.28 -7.55 3.94
N SER A 224 44.54 -7.95 3.71
CA SER A 224 44.95 -8.36 2.35
C SER A 224 44.32 -9.72 2.00
N PRO A 225 44.15 -10.05 0.71
CA PRO A 225 43.63 -11.36 0.30
C PRO A 225 44.42 -12.50 0.94
N ALA A 226 43.75 -13.56 1.38
CA ALA A 226 44.41 -14.75 1.91
C ALA A 226 45.37 -15.38 0.87
N PRO A 227 46.43 -16.09 1.29
CA PRO A 227 47.39 -16.68 0.36
C PRO A 227 46.72 -17.75 -0.56
N GLY A 228 47.21 -17.88 -1.79
CA GLY A 228 46.79 -18.91 -2.72
C GLY A 228 45.38 -18.72 -3.30
N VAL A 229 44.76 -19.82 -3.70
CA VAL A 229 43.42 -19.81 -4.34
C VAL A 229 42.33 -19.35 -3.37
N GLU A 230 42.49 -19.63 -2.09
CA GLU A 230 41.51 -19.23 -1.07
C GLU A 230 41.23 -17.72 -1.08
N GLY A 231 42.30 -16.88 -1.17
CA GLY A 231 42.15 -15.42 -1.26
C GLY A 231 41.66 -14.91 -2.62
N GLN A 232 41.39 -15.78 -3.59
CA GLN A 232 40.79 -15.42 -4.87
C GLN A 232 39.31 -15.81 -4.95
N ILE A 233 38.79 -16.55 -3.97
CA ILE A 233 37.39 -17.02 -3.97
C ILE A 233 36.44 -15.85 -3.77
N CYS A 234 35.45 -15.76 -4.64
CA CYS A 234 34.33 -14.82 -4.64
C CYS A 234 33.03 -15.60 -4.74
N GLU A 235 32.07 -15.35 -3.86
CA GLU A 235 30.74 -15.94 -3.95
C GLU A 235 29.76 -14.91 -4.55
N PRO A 236 29.23 -15.12 -5.78
CA PRO A 236 28.31 -14.16 -6.42
C PRO A 236 27.06 -13.87 -5.59
N GLY A 237 26.58 -14.85 -4.80
CA GLY A 237 25.49 -14.66 -3.85
C GLY A 237 25.79 -13.58 -2.81
N HIS A 238 27.01 -13.53 -2.27
CA HIS A 238 27.43 -12.50 -1.32
C HIS A 238 27.61 -11.13 -1.98
N HIS A 239 27.98 -11.06 -3.25
CA HIS A 239 27.98 -9.78 -3.99
C HIS A 239 26.59 -9.16 -4.03
N TYR A 240 25.54 -9.95 -4.30
CA TYR A 240 24.15 -9.47 -4.26
C TYR A 240 23.73 -9.07 -2.84
N GLU A 241 24.07 -9.87 -1.83
CA GLU A 241 23.69 -9.61 -0.45
C GLU A 241 24.38 -8.34 0.10
N TRP A 242 25.68 -8.15 -0.13
CA TRP A 242 26.39 -6.92 0.21
C TRP A 242 25.83 -5.70 -0.52
N ALA A 243 25.51 -5.83 -1.81
CA ALA A 243 24.92 -4.74 -2.56
C ALA A 243 23.57 -4.32 -1.97
N PHE A 244 22.74 -5.27 -1.53
CA PHE A 244 21.47 -5.00 -0.85
C PHE A 244 21.70 -4.33 0.53
N LEU A 245 22.63 -4.83 1.33
CA LEU A 245 22.91 -4.29 2.67
C LEU A 245 23.55 -2.90 2.63
N LEU A 246 24.43 -2.63 1.69
CA LEU A 246 24.99 -1.30 1.47
C LEU A 246 23.92 -0.29 1.02
N ASP A 247 22.94 -0.72 0.22
CA ASP A 247 21.77 0.11 -0.12
C ASP A 247 20.96 0.47 1.13
N ARG A 248 20.68 -0.51 1.99
CA ARG A 248 19.99 -0.27 3.27
C ARG A 248 20.79 0.64 4.20
N TRP A 249 22.12 0.42 4.30
CA TRP A 249 22.99 1.27 5.11
C TRP A 249 22.96 2.72 4.61
N ALA A 250 23.07 2.95 3.31
CA ALA A 250 22.99 4.27 2.71
C ALA A 250 21.66 4.97 3.03
N LYS A 251 20.53 4.26 2.89
CA LYS A 251 19.19 4.77 3.19
C LYS A 251 18.99 5.12 4.68
N LEU A 252 19.46 4.28 5.59
CA LEU A 252 19.28 4.48 7.03
C LEU A 252 20.24 5.51 7.61
N THR A 253 21.42 5.70 7.01
CA THR A 253 22.45 6.61 7.54
C THR A 253 22.56 7.92 6.80
N GLY A 254 21.95 8.05 5.61
CA GLY A 254 22.08 9.22 4.73
C GLY A 254 23.42 9.32 4.01
N ARG A 255 24.21 8.22 3.98
CA ARG A 255 25.52 8.18 3.32
C ARG A 255 25.39 7.75 1.86
N ALA A 256 26.29 8.21 1.01
CA ALA A 256 26.31 7.85 -0.40
C ALA A 256 27.19 6.63 -0.66
N VAL A 257 26.71 5.66 -1.46
CA VAL A 257 27.48 4.47 -1.91
C VAL A 257 27.26 4.21 -3.43
N PRO A 258 27.36 5.22 -4.27
CA PRO A 258 26.75 5.14 -5.58
C PRO A 258 27.38 4.10 -6.54
N GLU A 259 28.66 3.82 -6.45
CA GLU A 259 29.36 2.97 -7.42
C GLU A 259 29.66 1.55 -6.96
N ALA A 260 29.93 1.34 -5.66
CA ALA A 260 30.31 0.04 -5.12
C ALA A 260 29.19 -1.01 -5.31
N GLN A 261 27.95 -0.64 -5.06
CA GLN A 261 26.78 -1.50 -5.26
C GLN A 261 26.63 -1.93 -6.73
N ALA A 262 26.73 -0.98 -7.65
CA ALA A 262 26.61 -1.27 -9.08
C ALA A 262 27.72 -2.21 -9.55
N ARG A 263 28.97 -2.01 -9.06
CA ARG A 263 30.10 -2.88 -9.38
C ARG A 263 29.94 -4.28 -8.82
N LEU A 264 29.47 -4.43 -7.57
CA LEU A 264 29.18 -5.74 -6.98
C LEU A 264 28.17 -6.53 -7.84
N ILE A 265 27.05 -5.90 -8.21
CA ILE A 265 26.04 -6.57 -9.01
C ILE A 265 26.57 -6.86 -10.42
N ALA A 266 27.29 -5.92 -11.05
CA ALA A 266 27.86 -6.13 -12.37
C ALA A 266 28.87 -7.28 -12.42
N PHE A 267 29.72 -7.43 -11.38
CA PHE A 267 30.62 -8.57 -11.26
C PHE A 267 29.84 -9.89 -11.12
N ALA A 268 28.84 -9.94 -10.25
CA ALA A 268 28.02 -11.13 -10.05
C ALA A 268 27.21 -11.50 -11.31
N ASP A 269 26.65 -10.51 -12.02
CA ASP A 269 25.90 -10.74 -13.27
C ASP A 269 26.80 -11.24 -14.40
N SER A 270 28.03 -10.69 -14.50
CA SER A 270 28.95 -11.02 -15.59
C SER A 270 29.65 -12.37 -15.41
N HIS A 271 29.94 -12.75 -14.16
CA HIS A 271 30.80 -13.92 -13.89
C HIS A 271 30.07 -15.01 -13.08
N GLY A 272 29.08 -14.63 -12.27
CA GLY A 272 28.37 -15.55 -11.38
C GLY A 272 27.03 -16.03 -11.88
N LEU A 273 26.50 -15.49 -12.99
CA LEU A 273 25.22 -15.91 -13.57
C LEU A 273 25.47 -16.89 -14.71
N ASP A 274 25.00 -18.14 -14.56
CA ASP A 274 25.01 -19.10 -15.65
C ASP A 274 23.89 -18.79 -16.67
N PRO A 275 24.21 -18.36 -17.88
CA PRO A 275 23.18 -17.91 -18.83
C PRO A 275 22.34 -19.07 -19.40
N HIS A 276 22.82 -20.30 -19.36
CA HIS A 276 22.12 -21.48 -19.88
C HIS A 276 21.07 -21.96 -18.87
N ARG A 277 21.45 -22.07 -17.61
CA ARG A 277 20.55 -22.50 -16.53
C ARG A 277 19.73 -21.34 -15.92
N GLY A 278 20.14 -20.07 -16.14
CA GLY A 278 19.52 -18.87 -15.61
C GLY A 278 19.69 -18.70 -14.09
N VAL A 279 20.67 -19.37 -13.48
CA VAL A 279 20.90 -19.43 -12.03
C VAL A 279 22.26 -18.84 -11.65
N VAL A 280 22.37 -18.36 -10.41
CA VAL A 280 23.62 -17.92 -9.79
C VAL A 280 24.41 -19.14 -9.33
N ILE A 281 25.67 -19.25 -9.76
CA ILE A 281 26.61 -20.32 -9.35
C ILE A 281 27.22 -20.02 -7.97
N ASN A 282 27.80 -21.05 -7.34
CA ASN A 282 28.30 -20.93 -5.97
C ASN A 282 29.55 -20.04 -5.87
N ALA A 283 30.57 -20.26 -6.69
CA ALA A 283 31.80 -19.48 -6.57
C ALA A 283 32.51 -19.25 -7.91
N VAL A 284 33.17 -18.08 -7.98
CA VAL A 284 34.10 -17.69 -9.03
C VAL A 284 35.41 -17.23 -8.41
N LEU A 285 36.50 -17.09 -9.18
CA LEU A 285 37.71 -16.43 -8.71
C LEU A 285 37.64 -14.92 -8.98
N ALA A 286 38.51 -14.15 -8.38
CA ALA A 286 38.53 -12.69 -8.50
C ALA A 286 38.81 -12.19 -9.94
N ASP A 287 39.36 -13.03 -10.81
CA ASP A 287 39.52 -12.78 -12.24
C ASP A 287 38.26 -13.10 -13.08
N GLY A 288 37.20 -13.55 -12.42
CA GLY A 288 35.91 -13.93 -13.05
C GLY A 288 35.86 -15.37 -13.54
N SER A 289 36.93 -16.16 -13.46
CA SER A 289 36.91 -17.57 -13.86
C SER A 289 36.05 -18.41 -12.88
N THR A 290 35.31 -19.39 -13.42
CA THR A 290 34.43 -20.26 -12.62
C THR A 290 35.26 -21.15 -11.69
N HIS A 291 34.96 -21.13 -10.39
CA HIS A 291 35.56 -21.99 -9.37
C HIS A 291 34.64 -23.13 -8.95
N ASP A 292 33.41 -22.84 -8.59
CA ASP A 292 32.37 -23.83 -8.25
C ASP A 292 31.08 -23.54 -9.02
N PRO A 293 30.79 -24.30 -10.12
CA PRO A 293 29.64 -24.07 -10.98
C PRO A 293 28.32 -24.63 -10.44
N VAL A 294 28.31 -25.28 -9.27
CA VAL A 294 27.07 -25.71 -8.58
C VAL A 294 26.24 -24.47 -8.20
N ALA A 295 24.95 -24.48 -8.45
CA ALA A 295 24.09 -23.40 -7.98
C ALA A 295 23.44 -23.76 -6.65
N ARG A 296 23.36 -22.76 -5.74
CA ARG A 296 22.71 -22.91 -4.44
C ARG A 296 21.48 -22.04 -4.34
N LEU A 297 20.47 -22.52 -3.61
CA LEU A 297 19.19 -21.85 -3.40
C LEU A 297 19.35 -20.42 -2.86
N TRP A 298 20.15 -20.24 -1.81
CA TRP A 298 20.27 -18.95 -1.13
C TRP A 298 20.77 -17.83 -2.07
N ALA A 299 21.70 -18.12 -2.96
CA ALA A 299 22.21 -17.13 -3.90
C ALA A 299 21.13 -16.62 -4.88
N GLN A 300 20.15 -17.46 -5.24
CA GLN A 300 19.00 -17.03 -6.06
C GLN A 300 18.10 -16.04 -5.30
N ALA A 301 17.91 -16.27 -4.00
CA ALA A 301 17.14 -15.37 -3.15
C ALA A 301 17.82 -13.99 -2.99
N GLU A 302 19.15 -13.96 -2.82
CA GLU A 302 19.90 -12.72 -2.67
C GLU A 302 19.93 -11.91 -3.99
N ARG A 303 19.97 -12.57 -5.15
CA ARG A 303 19.80 -11.90 -6.45
C ARG A 303 18.46 -11.15 -6.54
N ILE A 304 17.37 -11.74 -6.05
CA ILE A 304 16.06 -11.07 -6.02
C ILE A 304 16.12 -9.81 -5.16
N ARG A 305 16.71 -9.90 -3.94
CA ARG A 305 16.86 -8.76 -3.01
C ARG A 305 17.62 -7.61 -3.66
N ALA A 306 18.79 -7.90 -4.27
CA ALA A 306 19.64 -6.91 -4.94
C ALA A 306 18.96 -6.26 -6.15
N TYR A 307 18.34 -7.06 -7.00
CA TYR A 307 17.65 -6.57 -8.20
C TYR A 307 16.48 -5.68 -7.87
N HIS A 308 15.68 -6.07 -6.84
CA HIS A 308 14.57 -5.26 -6.38
C HIS A 308 15.06 -3.93 -5.78
N ALA A 309 16.05 -3.95 -4.90
CA ALA A 309 16.62 -2.76 -4.26
C ALA A 309 17.18 -1.75 -5.27
N ARG A 310 17.79 -2.23 -6.38
CA ARG A 310 18.38 -1.42 -7.45
C ARG A 310 17.44 -1.18 -8.63
N ARG A 311 16.16 -1.52 -8.49
CA ARG A 311 15.11 -1.27 -9.50
C ARG A 311 15.45 -1.83 -10.89
N TYR A 312 15.96 -3.05 -10.92
CA TYR A 312 16.09 -3.78 -12.18
C TYR A 312 14.71 -3.91 -12.85
N THR A 313 14.70 -4.21 -14.15
CA THR A 313 13.44 -4.35 -14.90
C THR A 313 12.58 -5.47 -14.29
N ASP A 314 11.26 -5.31 -14.33
CA ASP A 314 10.30 -6.33 -13.89
C ASP A 314 10.58 -7.70 -14.51
N ALA A 315 11.02 -7.74 -15.77
CA ALA A 315 11.39 -8.97 -16.46
C ALA A 315 12.61 -9.65 -15.80
N ALA A 316 13.63 -8.88 -15.39
CA ALA A 316 14.83 -9.41 -14.75
C ALA A 316 14.52 -9.93 -13.34
N ILE A 317 13.69 -9.21 -12.56
CA ILE A 317 13.26 -9.65 -11.23
C ILE A 317 12.38 -10.91 -11.34
N ALA A 318 11.42 -10.95 -12.27
CA ALA A 318 10.60 -12.14 -12.52
C ALA A 318 11.45 -13.35 -12.95
N ALA A 319 12.49 -13.16 -13.75
CA ALA A 319 13.43 -14.23 -14.11
C ALA A 319 14.20 -14.76 -12.88
N ALA A 320 14.63 -13.88 -11.98
CA ALA A 320 15.29 -14.28 -10.73
C ALA A 320 14.32 -15.06 -9.80
N ILE A 321 13.04 -14.65 -9.72
CA ILE A 321 12.01 -15.38 -8.96
C ILE A 321 11.79 -16.77 -9.56
N ARG A 322 11.69 -16.90 -10.89
CA ARG A 322 11.56 -18.20 -11.55
C ARG A 322 12.76 -19.11 -11.27
N ALA A 323 13.97 -18.57 -11.28
CA ALA A 323 15.18 -19.32 -10.93
C ALA A 323 15.11 -19.87 -9.50
N LEU A 324 14.71 -19.06 -8.50
CA LEU A 324 14.49 -19.51 -7.12
C LEU A 324 13.38 -20.58 -7.04
N ARG A 325 12.25 -20.39 -7.69
CA ARG A 325 11.10 -21.30 -7.65
C ARG A 325 11.42 -22.71 -8.18
N ARG A 326 12.41 -22.86 -9.05
CA ARG A 326 12.90 -24.20 -9.47
C ARG A 326 13.35 -25.04 -8.27
N PHE A 327 14.06 -24.42 -7.32
CA PHE A 327 14.52 -25.08 -6.09
C PHE A 327 13.37 -25.45 -5.13
N LEU A 328 12.23 -24.78 -5.24
CA LEU A 328 11.07 -24.96 -4.36
C LEU A 328 10.09 -26.03 -4.88
N THR A 329 10.36 -26.63 -6.02
CA THR A 329 9.53 -27.67 -6.64
C THR A 329 10.04 -29.04 -6.21
N THR A 330 9.62 -29.50 -5.03
CA THR A 330 10.02 -30.79 -4.43
C THR A 330 8.84 -31.76 -4.39
N PRO A 331 9.08 -33.08 -4.22
CA PRO A 331 8.01 -34.06 -4.03
C PRO A 331 7.10 -33.75 -2.83
N THR A 332 7.67 -33.23 -1.76
CA THR A 332 6.92 -32.79 -0.58
C THR A 332 6.76 -31.27 -0.60
N PRO A 333 5.54 -30.73 -0.79
CA PRO A 333 5.31 -29.29 -0.85
C PRO A 333 5.77 -28.56 0.42
N GLY A 334 6.40 -27.38 0.27
CA GLY A 334 6.91 -26.56 1.38
C GLY A 334 8.33 -26.90 1.81
N LEU A 335 8.99 -27.84 1.13
CA LEU A 335 10.43 -28.11 1.22
C LEU A 335 11.15 -27.60 -0.03
N TRP A 336 12.47 -27.74 -0.06
CA TRP A 336 13.32 -27.22 -1.15
C TRP A 336 14.54 -28.11 -1.38
N PHE A 337 15.06 -28.06 -2.60
CA PHE A 337 16.41 -28.47 -2.92
C PHE A 337 17.40 -27.37 -2.59
N ASP A 338 18.57 -27.69 -2.05
CA ASP A 338 19.60 -26.69 -1.72
C ASP A 338 20.63 -26.53 -2.85
N ARG A 339 20.85 -27.54 -3.67
CA ARG A 339 21.87 -27.56 -4.73
C ARG A 339 21.35 -28.05 -6.07
N LEU A 340 21.73 -27.30 -7.14
CA LEU A 340 21.50 -27.65 -8.53
C LEU A 340 22.86 -27.89 -9.21
N MET A 341 23.08 -29.08 -9.72
CA MET A 341 24.32 -29.48 -10.37
C MET A 341 24.46 -28.90 -11.78
N VAL A 342 25.65 -28.97 -12.35
CA VAL A 342 25.96 -28.49 -13.71
C VAL A 342 25.09 -29.17 -14.77
N ALA A 343 24.77 -30.45 -14.57
CA ALA A 343 23.90 -31.24 -15.47
C ALA A 343 22.40 -30.85 -15.35
N ASP A 344 22.08 -29.73 -14.71
CA ASP A 344 20.73 -29.23 -14.48
C ASP A 344 19.82 -30.19 -13.66
N THR A 345 20.42 -30.97 -12.77
CA THR A 345 19.75 -31.92 -11.88
C THR A 345 19.90 -31.49 -10.41
N PHE A 346 18.83 -31.60 -9.62
CA PHE A 346 18.87 -31.29 -8.20
C PHE A 346 19.50 -32.42 -7.40
N VAL A 347 20.25 -32.06 -6.36
CA VAL A 347 20.73 -33.03 -5.36
C VAL A 347 19.60 -33.37 -4.40
N CYS A 348 19.28 -34.66 -4.30
CA CYS A 348 18.30 -35.17 -3.31
C CYS A 348 18.94 -35.22 -1.92
N GLU A 349 18.92 -34.09 -1.22
CA GLU A 349 19.39 -33.95 0.14
C GLU A 349 18.32 -33.29 1.00
N PRO A 350 18.36 -33.42 2.35
CA PRO A 350 17.40 -32.80 3.24
C PRO A 350 17.34 -31.28 3.09
N ALA A 351 16.14 -30.72 3.13
CA ALA A 351 15.94 -29.27 3.12
C ALA A 351 16.48 -28.70 4.44
N ARG A 352 17.43 -27.75 4.35
CA ARG A 352 18.10 -27.16 5.51
C ARG A 352 17.30 -25.99 6.06
N ALA A 353 17.06 -25.95 7.37
CA ALA A 353 16.35 -24.89 8.06
C ALA A 353 16.94 -23.49 7.80
N THR A 354 18.26 -23.39 7.56
CA THR A 354 18.95 -22.12 7.28
C THR A 354 18.48 -21.42 6.03
N SER A 355 17.95 -22.12 5.03
CA SER A 355 17.57 -21.54 3.74
C SER A 355 16.24 -20.77 3.81
N LEU A 356 15.38 -21.06 4.82
CA LEU A 356 14.13 -20.31 5.02
C LEU A 356 14.36 -18.81 5.25
N TYR A 357 15.43 -18.44 5.92
CA TYR A 357 15.88 -17.06 6.12
C TYR A 357 16.05 -16.30 4.81
N HIS A 358 16.73 -16.87 3.82
CA HIS A 358 16.95 -16.24 2.52
C HIS A 358 15.65 -16.15 1.71
N ILE A 359 14.82 -17.20 1.75
CA ILE A 359 13.54 -17.23 1.01
C ILE A 359 12.61 -16.14 1.53
N ILE A 360 12.45 -16.04 2.86
CA ILE A 360 11.58 -15.01 3.44
C ILE A 360 12.17 -13.61 3.25
N GLY A 361 13.51 -13.48 3.28
CA GLY A 361 14.20 -12.22 2.97
C GLY A 361 13.91 -11.73 1.55
N ALA A 362 13.87 -12.64 0.56
CA ALA A 362 13.48 -12.29 -0.81
C ALA A 362 12.01 -11.83 -0.91
N VAL A 363 11.07 -12.54 -0.23
CA VAL A 363 9.67 -12.13 -0.18
C VAL A 363 9.50 -10.80 0.55
N ALA A 364 10.25 -10.56 1.62
CA ALA A 364 10.25 -9.30 2.36
C ALA A 364 10.71 -8.14 1.47
N ALA A 365 11.82 -8.31 0.75
CA ALA A 365 12.33 -7.30 -0.17
C ALA A 365 11.32 -6.97 -1.29
N LEU A 366 10.71 -7.98 -1.91
CA LEU A 366 9.67 -7.79 -2.94
C LEU A 366 8.41 -7.07 -2.39
N SER A 367 8.18 -7.16 -1.08
CA SER A 367 7.08 -6.47 -0.39
C SER A 367 7.45 -5.06 0.05
N GLU A 368 8.75 -4.73 0.11
CA GLU A 368 9.25 -3.39 0.41
C GLU A 368 9.26 -2.55 -0.87
N ARG A 369 8.65 -1.34 -0.82
CA ARG A 369 8.71 -0.40 -1.94
C ARG A 369 10.04 0.35 -1.90
N VAL A 370 10.77 0.34 -3.01
CA VAL A 370 12.05 1.06 -3.14
C VAL A 370 11.79 2.56 -3.33
N PRO A 371 12.28 3.47 -2.45
CA PRO A 371 12.18 4.92 -2.65
C PRO A 371 13.01 5.40 -3.84
N ASP A 372 12.61 6.53 -4.46
CA ASP A 372 13.32 7.10 -5.60
C ASP A 372 14.64 7.77 -5.18
N PRO A 373 15.80 7.47 -5.81
CA PRO A 373 17.09 8.04 -5.43
C PRO A 373 17.21 9.57 -5.55
N GLU A 374 16.38 10.21 -6.38
CA GLU A 374 16.41 11.67 -6.57
C GLU A 374 15.81 12.48 -5.41
N ASN A 375 15.17 11.81 -4.42
CA ASN A 375 14.52 12.45 -3.27
C ASN A 375 15.10 12.07 -1.90
N ALA A 376 16.34 11.61 -1.81
CA ALA A 376 16.98 11.15 -0.58
C ALA A 376 17.36 12.28 0.44
N GLY A 377 16.64 13.39 0.44
CA GLY A 377 16.93 14.55 1.29
C GLY A 377 16.08 14.72 2.55
N VAL A 378 14.96 13.99 2.70
CA VAL A 378 14.07 14.16 3.87
C VAL A 378 13.38 12.83 4.21
N ALA A 379 14.07 11.95 4.92
CA ALA A 379 13.38 10.87 5.61
C ALA A 379 14.18 10.40 6.83
N ALA A 380 13.98 11.04 7.93
CA ALA A 380 14.29 10.49 9.25
C ALA A 380 13.00 10.56 10.10
N THR A 381 12.65 9.45 10.70
CA THR A 381 11.57 9.20 11.66
C THR A 381 10.21 8.79 11.06
N GLY A 382 10.02 7.48 10.84
CA GLY A 382 8.73 6.85 10.68
C GLY A 382 8.87 5.33 10.58
N ALA A 383 8.50 4.62 11.63
CA ALA A 383 8.41 3.15 11.61
C ALA A 383 7.43 2.73 10.50
N TYR A 384 7.91 2.02 9.46
CA TYR A 384 7.07 1.47 8.39
C TYR A 384 6.10 0.44 8.99
N ARG A 385 4.82 0.78 9.01
CA ARG A 385 3.73 -0.13 9.39
C ARG A 385 3.43 -1.08 8.23
N SER A 386 3.18 -2.34 8.54
CA SER A 386 2.92 -3.39 7.55
C SER A 386 1.61 -3.22 6.76
N VAL A 387 0.70 -2.37 7.23
CA VAL A 387 -0.59 -2.05 6.62
C VAL A 387 -0.72 -0.53 6.56
N PRO A 388 -0.74 0.07 5.35
CA PRO A 388 -0.89 1.52 5.24
C PRO A 388 -2.27 1.95 5.76
N ARG A 389 -2.27 2.95 6.65
CA ARG A 389 -3.49 3.53 7.21
C ARG A 389 -3.99 4.67 6.35
N ILE A 390 -5.23 4.57 5.97
CA ILE A 390 -5.93 5.66 5.29
C ILE A 390 -7.02 6.24 6.19
N ILE A 391 -7.07 7.55 6.32
CA ILE A 391 -8.17 8.21 7.02
C ILE A 391 -8.98 9.07 6.06
N TYR A 392 -10.27 8.75 5.97
CA TYR A 392 -11.25 9.59 5.29
C TYR A 392 -11.74 10.67 6.26
N LEU A 393 -11.48 11.94 5.95
CA LEU A 393 -12.05 13.07 6.68
C LEU A 393 -13.26 13.59 5.91
N VAL A 394 -14.46 13.38 6.42
CA VAL A 394 -15.74 13.70 5.78
C VAL A 394 -16.61 14.47 6.76
N THR A 395 -17.33 15.48 6.31
CA THR A 395 -18.13 16.30 7.21
C THR A 395 -19.37 15.60 7.78
N GLU A 396 -19.97 14.67 7.03
CA GLU A 396 -21.24 14.01 7.35
C GLU A 396 -21.17 12.50 7.07
N ASP A 397 -21.66 11.66 7.97
CA ASP A 397 -21.66 10.21 7.85
C ASP A 397 -22.50 9.71 6.66
N TRP A 398 -23.66 10.32 6.39
CA TRP A 398 -24.47 9.96 5.22
C TRP A 398 -23.77 10.25 3.89
N TYR A 399 -22.93 11.31 3.85
CA TYR A 399 -22.16 11.62 2.62
C TYR A 399 -21.04 10.61 2.39
N PHE A 400 -20.41 10.13 3.46
CA PHE A 400 -19.46 9.02 3.38
C PHE A 400 -20.13 7.77 2.80
N MET A 401 -21.29 7.36 3.37
CA MET A 401 -22.01 6.17 2.93
C MET A 401 -22.45 6.24 1.48
N SER A 402 -22.95 7.39 1.03
CA SER A 402 -23.48 7.54 -0.33
C SER A 402 -22.39 7.76 -1.40
N HIS A 403 -21.24 8.38 -1.06
CA HIS A 403 -20.27 8.84 -2.05
C HIS A 403 -18.86 8.30 -1.87
N ARG A 404 -18.50 7.74 -0.72
CA ARG A 404 -17.13 7.28 -0.44
C ARG A 404 -17.02 5.83 -0.04
N LEU A 405 -18.12 5.21 0.32
CA LEU A 405 -18.18 3.80 0.70
C LEU A 405 -17.54 2.86 -0.36
N PRO A 406 -17.82 2.99 -1.67
CA PRO A 406 -17.19 2.13 -2.67
C PRO A 406 -15.66 2.27 -2.70
N MET A 407 -15.14 3.49 -2.58
CA MET A 407 -13.69 3.75 -2.54
C MET A 407 -13.06 3.20 -1.26
N ALA A 408 -13.73 3.34 -0.11
CA ALA A 408 -13.27 2.84 1.18
C ALA A 408 -13.26 1.30 1.21
N ARG A 409 -14.28 0.65 0.63
CA ARG A 409 -14.30 -0.81 0.43
C ARG A 409 -13.15 -1.27 -0.45
N ALA A 410 -12.93 -0.62 -1.59
CA ALA A 410 -11.82 -0.93 -2.49
C ALA A 410 -10.46 -0.74 -1.80
N ALA A 411 -10.29 0.27 -0.95
CA ALA A 411 -9.09 0.46 -0.17
C ALA A 411 -8.89 -0.67 0.86
N ARG A 412 -9.92 -1.03 1.63
CA ARG A 412 -9.90 -2.16 2.57
C ARG A 412 -9.54 -3.47 1.85
N ASP A 413 -10.22 -3.77 0.74
CA ASP A 413 -10.01 -4.99 -0.04
C ASP A 413 -8.62 -5.03 -0.69
N ALA A 414 -8.00 -3.86 -0.90
CA ALA A 414 -6.62 -3.72 -1.35
C ALA A 414 -5.58 -3.76 -0.21
N GLY A 415 -6.01 -4.02 1.04
CA GLY A 415 -5.16 -4.21 2.20
C GLY A 415 -4.84 -2.93 2.98
N PHE A 416 -5.61 -1.84 2.83
CA PHE A 416 -5.47 -0.65 3.67
C PHE A 416 -6.24 -0.81 4.99
N ASP A 417 -5.67 -0.29 6.09
CA ASP A 417 -6.38 -0.08 7.36
C ASP A 417 -7.19 1.22 7.26
N VAL A 418 -8.51 1.08 7.20
CA VAL A 418 -9.40 2.20 6.85
C VAL A 418 -10.03 2.83 8.08
N HIS A 419 -9.73 4.12 8.29
CA HIS A 419 -10.29 4.98 9.31
C HIS A 419 -11.26 5.99 8.70
N VAL A 420 -12.35 6.31 9.40
CA VAL A 420 -13.35 7.29 8.96
C VAL A 420 -13.57 8.31 10.07
N ALA A 421 -13.19 9.56 9.85
CA ALA A 421 -13.42 10.68 10.74
C ALA A 421 -14.58 11.53 10.20
N THR A 422 -15.70 11.56 10.91
CA THR A 422 -16.91 12.23 10.47
C THR A 422 -17.80 12.66 11.64
N ARG A 423 -18.72 13.61 11.42
CA ARG A 423 -19.84 13.81 12.31
C ARG A 423 -20.79 12.63 12.19
N VAL A 424 -21.06 11.97 13.30
CA VAL A 424 -21.95 10.80 13.32
C VAL A 424 -23.38 11.26 13.63
N ASP A 425 -24.33 10.92 12.76
CA ASP A 425 -25.76 11.14 12.96
C ASP A 425 -26.50 9.79 12.96
N ARG A 426 -26.66 9.12 11.81
CA ARG A 426 -27.47 7.90 11.66
C ARG A 426 -26.68 6.68 11.22
N HIS A 427 -25.54 6.88 10.57
CA HIS A 427 -24.82 5.81 9.86
C HIS A 427 -23.61 5.24 10.61
N GLY A 428 -23.39 5.64 11.88
CA GLY A 428 -22.22 5.20 12.65
C GLY A 428 -22.13 3.67 12.80
N ALA A 429 -23.25 2.99 13.04
CA ALA A 429 -23.30 1.53 13.14
C ALA A 429 -23.00 0.86 11.78
N ALA A 430 -23.53 1.41 10.68
CA ALA A 430 -23.29 0.90 9.34
C ALA A 430 -21.81 1.03 8.92
N ILE A 431 -21.16 2.17 9.23
CA ILE A 431 -19.74 2.38 8.98
C ILE A 431 -18.87 1.34 9.71
N LYS A 432 -19.18 1.06 10.98
CA LYS A 432 -18.49 0.04 11.77
C LYS A 432 -18.71 -1.38 11.23
N ALA A 433 -19.94 -1.68 10.77
CA ALA A 433 -20.27 -2.98 10.18
C ALA A 433 -19.49 -3.29 8.91
N GLU A 434 -19.00 -2.26 8.19
CA GLU A 434 -18.09 -2.41 7.06
C GLU A 434 -16.65 -2.81 7.47
N GLY A 435 -16.36 -2.89 8.77
CA GLY A 435 -15.02 -3.17 9.30
C GLY A 435 -14.11 -1.94 9.36
N PHE A 436 -14.65 -0.73 9.26
CA PHE A 436 -13.88 0.52 9.34
C PHE A 436 -13.76 1.05 10.77
N HIS A 437 -12.63 1.68 11.09
CA HIS A 437 -12.43 2.37 12.35
C HIS A 437 -13.11 3.75 12.34
N LEU A 438 -14.22 3.90 13.07
CA LEU A 438 -15.00 5.14 13.11
C LEU A 438 -14.50 6.07 14.21
N HIS A 439 -14.21 7.33 13.84
CA HIS A 439 -13.81 8.41 14.74
C HIS A 439 -14.81 9.56 14.65
N PRO A 440 -15.72 9.70 15.64
CA PRO A 440 -16.62 10.82 15.71
C PRO A 440 -15.86 12.14 15.92
N ILE A 441 -16.20 13.18 15.15
CA ILE A 441 -15.64 14.53 15.26
C ILE A 441 -16.73 15.58 15.51
N SER A 442 -16.39 16.65 16.23
CA SER A 442 -17.33 17.70 16.65
C SER A 442 -17.67 18.71 15.55
N TRP A 443 -17.84 18.24 14.31
CA TRP A 443 -18.13 19.08 13.16
C TRP A 443 -19.52 19.71 13.20
N ARG A 444 -19.63 21.00 12.88
CA ARG A 444 -20.90 21.70 12.70
C ARG A 444 -21.02 22.18 11.27
N ARG A 445 -21.96 21.60 10.53
CA ARG A 445 -22.20 21.93 9.12
C ARG A 445 -22.56 23.41 8.97
N GLY A 446 -21.92 24.10 8.00
CA GLY A 446 -22.18 25.52 7.70
C GLY A 446 -21.62 26.50 8.71
N SER A 447 -20.94 26.08 9.77
CA SER A 447 -20.33 27.00 10.74
C SER A 447 -19.08 27.65 10.15
N LEU A 448 -19.08 28.99 10.11
CA LEU A 448 -17.92 29.83 9.78
C LEU A 448 -17.28 30.44 11.04
N ASP A 449 -17.69 30.02 12.24
CA ASP A 449 -17.10 30.49 13.49
C ASP A 449 -15.62 30.10 13.57
N PRO A 450 -14.67 31.05 13.60
CA PRO A 450 -13.24 30.77 13.65
C PRO A 450 -12.82 29.96 14.87
N ARG A 451 -13.49 30.17 16.01
CA ARG A 451 -13.19 29.42 17.24
C ARG A 451 -13.57 27.96 17.11
N HIS A 452 -14.70 27.68 16.46
CA HIS A 452 -15.12 26.32 16.15
C HIS A 452 -14.16 25.67 15.16
N LEU A 453 -13.78 26.34 14.08
CA LEU A 453 -12.82 25.82 13.10
C LEU A 453 -11.47 25.49 13.73
N VAL A 454 -10.92 26.34 14.59
CA VAL A 454 -9.67 26.08 15.33
C VAL A 454 -9.80 24.86 16.23
N ARG A 455 -10.96 24.69 16.89
CA ARG A 455 -11.23 23.52 17.72
C ARG A 455 -11.22 22.23 16.89
N VAL A 456 -11.93 22.21 15.76
CA VAL A 456 -11.98 21.03 14.87
C VAL A 456 -10.61 20.72 14.28
N VAL A 457 -9.82 21.73 13.88
CA VAL A 457 -8.44 21.52 13.41
C VAL A 457 -7.57 20.87 14.49
N ARG A 458 -7.69 21.32 15.76
CA ARG A 458 -6.95 20.71 16.88
C ARG A 458 -7.40 19.27 17.15
N GLU A 459 -8.69 19.00 17.09
CA GLU A 459 -9.27 17.66 17.25
C GLU A 459 -8.78 16.72 16.15
N VAL A 460 -8.87 17.11 14.88
CA VAL A 460 -8.39 16.34 13.74
C VAL A 460 -6.87 16.14 13.81
N ARG A 461 -6.10 17.17 14.25
CA ARG A 461 -4.66 17.05 14.44
C ARG A 461 -4.30 16.06 15.54
N ALA A 462 -5.03 16.06 16.66
CA ALA A 462 -4.84 15.09 17.73
C ALA A 462 -5.14 13.67 17.23
N LEU A 463 -6.21 13.53 16.44
CA LEU A 463 -6.57 12.26 15.81
C LEU A 463 -5.48 11.77 14.83
N TYR A 464 -4.94 12.66 13.99
CA TYR A 464 -3.84 12.32 13.08
C TYR A 464 -2.58 11.86 13.82
N ARG A 465 -2.27 12.48 14.96
CA ARG A 465 -1.14 12.06 15.80
C ARG A 465 -1.36 10.71 16.49
N SER A 466 -2.60 10.38 16.86
CA SER A 466 -2.92 9.10 17.53
C SER A 466 -3.03 7.93 16.56
N ILE A 467 -3.56 8.17 15.35
CA ILE A 467 -3.70 7.15 14.31
C ILE A 467 -2.42 7.02 13.50
N GLU A 468 -1.71 8.15 13.29
CA GLU A 468 -0.57 8.29 12.38
C GLU A 468 -0.90 7.70 11.00
N PRO A 469 -1.88 8.28 10.28
CA PRO A 469 -2.26 7.76 8.97
C PRO A 469 -1.16 8.06 7.96
N ASP A 470 -0.92 7.12 7.05
CA ASP A 470 0.00 7.30 5.93
C ASP A 470 -0.63 8.22 4.87
N LEU A 471 -1.95 8.12 4.69
CA LEU A 471 -2.71 8.92 3.75
C LEU A 471 -4.00 9.47 4.39
N ALA A 472 -4.23 10.77 4.26
CA ALA A 472 -5.47 11.44 4.63
C ALA A 472 -6.25 11.86 3.38
N HIS A 473 -7.42 11.25 3.16
CA HIS A 473 -8.36 11.60 2.08
C HIS A 473 -9.40 12.59 2.60
N HIS A 474 -9.19 13.86 2.29
CA HIS A 474 -10.10 14.95 2.65
C HIS A 474 -11.21 15.08 1.62
N VAL A 475 -12.46 15.06 2.05
CA VAL A 475 -13.61 15.06 1.14
C VAL A 475 -14.36 16.39 1.20
N ALA A 476 -14.43 17.07 0.09
CA ALA A 476 -14.97 18.42 -0.11
C ALA A 476 -14.15 19.54 0.54
N LEU A 477 -14.42 20.77 0.14
CA LEU A 477 -13.64 21.96 0.52
C LEU A 477 -13.47 22.15 2.04
N PRO A 478 -14.49 22.00 2.90
CA PRO A 478 -14.32 22.19 4.33
C PRO A 478 -13.33 21.18 4.95
N ALA A 479 -13.44 19.90 4.59
CA ALA A 479 -12.53 18.85 5.06
C ALA A 479 -11.12 19.05 4.50
N THR A 480 -10.98 19.49 3.25
CA THR A 480 -9.70 19.87 2.64
C THR A 480 -8.98 20.95 3.45
N VAL A 481 -9.66 22.03 3.80
CA VAL A 481 -9.07 23.13 4.57
C VAL A 481 -8.67 22.66 5.97
N VAL A 482 -9.60 22.07 6.72
CA VAL A 482 -9.35 21.60 8.09
C VAL A 482 -8.28 20.50 8.13
N GLY A 483 -8.39 19.49 7.28
CA GLY A 483 -7.47 18.36 7.23
C GLY A 483 -6.07 18.78 6.81
N SER A 484 -5.94 19.65 5.81
CA SER A 484 -4.64 20.17 5.38
C SER A 484 -3.95 21.02 6.44
N PHE A 485 -4.70 21.83 7.21
CA PHE A 485 -4.14 22.54 8.37
C PHE A 485 -3.74 21.57 9.49
N ALA A 486 -4.57 20.58 9.79
CA ALA A 486 -4.28 19.56 10.79
C ALA A 486 -3.03 18.73 10.46
N ALA A 487 -2.81 18.42 9.18
CA ALA A 487 -1.66 17.67 8.69
C ALA A 487 -0.36 18.49 8.61
N THR A 488 -0.39 19.81 8.86
CA THR A 488 0.81 20.66 8.76
C THR A 488 1.92 20.20 9.70
N GLY A 489 3.11 19.86 9.14
CA GLY A 489 4.27 19.38 9.92
C GLY A 489 4.11 17.94 10.45
N LEU A 490 3.16 17.17 9.89
CA LEU A 490 3.05 15.73 10.11
C LEU A 490 3.43 15.01 8.80
N PRO A 491 4.04 13.81 8.88
CA PRO A 491 4.44 13.03 7.72
C PRO A 491 3.22 12.28 7.14
N ILE A 492 2.23 13.01 6.62
CA ILE A 492 0.97 12.48 6.11
C ILE A 492 0.79 12.93 4.67
N VAL A 493 0.53 12.00 3.78
CA VAL A 493 0.14 12.28 2.40
C VAL A 493 -1.32 12.75 2.38
N CYS A 494 -1.59 13.93 1.82
CA CYS A 494 -2.93 14.48 1.75
C CYS A 494 -3.51 14.37 0.33
N LEU A 495 -4.60 13.63 0.17
CA LEU A 495 -5.41 13.64 -1.03
C LEU A 495 -6.66 14.48 -0.80
N ASN A 496 -6.78 15.59 -1.51
CA ASN A 496 -7.83 16.57 -1.35
C ASN A 496 -8.88 16.41 -2.46
N ALA A 497 -9.98 15.69 -2.18
CA ALA A 497 -11.07 15.50 -3.14
C ALA A 497 -11.96 16.74 -3.18
N MET A 498 -11.80 17.52 -4.24
CA MET A 498 -12.54 18.75 -4.46
C MET A 498 -13.83 18.43 -5.23
N THR A 499 -14.91 18.18 -4.49
CA THR A 499 -16.22 17.89 -5.06
C THR A 499 -17.12 19.13 -4.98
N GLY A 500 -17.52 19.68 -6.13
CA GLY A 500 -18.47 20.78 -6.19
C GLY A 500 -17.92 22.15 -5.79
N LEU A 501 -16.85 22.62 -6.45
CA LEU A 501 -16.26 23.97 -6.27
C LEU A 501 -17.22 25.13 -6.57
N GLY A 502 -18.41 24.86 -7.13
CA GLY A 502 -19.22 25.80 -7.88
C GLY A 502 -19.88 26.95 -7.12
N THR A 503 -20.37 26.74 -5.91
CA THR A 503 -21.21 27.74 -5.24
C THR A 503 -20.43 28.88 -4.59
N MET A 504 -19.19 28.65 -4.17
CA MET A 504 -18.34 29.68 -3.55
C MET A 504 -17.69 30.63 -4.55
N PHE A 505 -17.48 30.20 -5.79
CA PHE A 505 -16.81 30.97 -6.81
C PHE A 505 -17.77 31.70 -7.77
N SER A 506 -19.08 31.43 -7.72
CA SER A 506 -20.10 32.02 -8.60
C SER A 506 -20.86 33.21 -8.04
N SER A 507 -20.61 33.65 -6.82
CA SER A 507 -21.34 34.77 -6.21
C SER A 507 -20.59 36.10 -6.36
N ASP A 508 -21.23 37.12 -6.97
CA ASP A 508 -20.65 38.44 -7.28
C ASP A 508 -20.70 39.49 -6.13
N LYS A 509 -21.07 39.12 -4.92
CA LYS A 509 -21.16 40.07 -3.79
C LYS A 509 -19.79 40.59 -3.37
N ALA A 510 -19.60 41.91 -3.33
CA ALA A 510 -18.31 42.58 -3.08
C ALA A 510 -17.60 42.17 -1.77
N ARG A 511 -18.35 41.88 -0.69
CA ARG A 511 -17.80 41.39 0.57
C ARG A 511 -17.20 39.96 0.45
N LEU A 512 -17.65 39.15 -0.50
CA LEU A 512 -17.15 37.83 -0.77
C LEU A 512 -15.85 37.83 -1.59
N ARG A 513 -15.50 38.93 -2.28
CA ARG A 513 -14.26 39.03 -3.08
C ARG A 513 -13.00 38.93 -2.20
N LEU A 514 -12.95 39.64 -1.06
CA LEU A 514 -11.80 39.61 -0.15
C LEU A 514 -11.64 38.22 0.48
N VAL A 515 -12.75 37.64 0.95
CA VAL A 515 -12.75 36.26 1.50
C VAL A 515 -12.32 35.24 0.43
N ARG A 516 -12.78 35.40 -0.80
CA ARG A 516 -12.42 34.58 -1.95
C ARG A 516 -10.92 34.67 -2.26
N THR A 517 -10.35 35.87 -2.27
CA THR A 517 -8.91 36.08 -2.52
C THR A 517 -8.07 35.44 -1.43
N ALA A 518 -8.42 35.66 -0.16
CA ALA A 518 -7.73 35.02 0.98
C ALA A 518 -7.82 33.49 0.92
N LEU A 519 -9.00 32.95 0.63
CA LEU A 519 -9.21 31.51 0.49
C LEU A 519 -8.44 30.94 -0.72
N THR A 520 -8.44 31.62 -1.85
CA THR A 520 -7.67 31.23 -3.05
C THR A 520 -6.17 31.14 -2.72
N LEU A 521 -5.63 32.15 -2.03
CA LEU A 521 -4.22 32.14 -1.63
C LEU A 521 -3.91 31.02 -0.63
N ALA A 522 -4.80 30.78 0.32
CA ALA A 522 -4.68 29.68 1.29
C ALA A 522 -4.73 28.32 0.57
N LEU A 523 -5.71 28.10 -0.30
CA LEU A 523 -5.83 26.86 -1.08
C LEU A 523 -4.61 26.63 -1.97
N ARG A 524 -4.15 27.68 -2.70
CA ARG A 524 -2.93 27.59 -3.51
C ARG A 524 -1.74 27.11 -2.69
N ARG A 525 -1.55 27.63 -1.46
CA ARG A 525 -0.47 27.21 -0.58
C ARG A 525 -0.67 25.79 -0.02
N LEU A 526 -1.88 25.46 0.41
CA LEU A 526 -2.18 24.15 0.99
C LEU A 526 -2.10 23.00 -0.02
N LEU A 527 -2.64 23.23 -1.23
CA LEU A 527 -2.72 22.20 -2.27
C LEU A 527 -1.41 21.99 -3.04
N ASN A 528 -0.48 22.99 -3.02
CA ASN A 528 0.85 22.86 -3.62
C ASN A 528 1.93 22.37 -2.65
N ARG A 529 1.58 21.92 -1.46
CA ARG A 529 2.55 21.34 -0.49
C ARG A 529 3.21 20.08 -1.05
N SER A 530 4.39 19.74 -0.55
CA SER A 530 5.18 18.58 -0.99
C SER A 530 4.38 17.28 -1.00
N HIS A 531 3.63 16.97 0.07
CA HIS A 531 2.84 15.74 0.21
C HIS A 531 1.33 15.98 0.02
N SER A 532 0.96 16.76 -0.99
CA SER A 532 -0.45 17.11 -1.25
C SER A 532 -0.81 16.88 -2.70
N ALA A 533 -1.89 16.13 -2.95
CA ALA A 533 -2.52 15.95 -4.25
C ALA A 533 -3.98 16.40 -4.20
N VAL A 534 -4.53 16.68 -5.37
CA VAL A 534 -5.93 17.07 -5.54
C VAL A 534 -6.62 16.05 -6.42
N LEU A 535 -7.80 15.60 -5.99
CA LEU A 535 -8.68 14.74 -6.76
C LEU A 535 -9.86 15.53 -7.26
N VAL A 536 -10.07 15.55 -8.56
CA VAL A 536 -11.23 16.17 -9.22
C VAL A 536 -12.04 15.12 -9.97
N GLN A 537 -13.32 15.43 -10.24
CA GLN A 537 -14.26 14.47 -10.83
C GLN A 537 -14.53 14.72 -12.31
N ASN A 538 -14.22 15.90 -12.81
CA ASN A 538 -14.44 16.31 -14.20
C ASN A 538 -13.37 17.31 -14.67
N LEU A 539 -13.29 17.52 -15.99
CA LEU A 539 -12.30 18.42 -16.61
C LEU A 539 -12.54 19.90 -16.29
N ASP A 540 -13.80 20.32 -16.09
CA ASP A 540 -14.13 21.70 -15.74
C ASP A 540 -13.60 22.03 -14.32
N ASP A 541 -13.81 21.13 -13.35
CA ASP A 541 -13.25 21.30 -12.00
C ASP A 541 -11.71 21.24 -12.02
N GLN A 542 -11.11 20.43 -12.89
CA GLN A 542 -9.66 20.43 -13.10
C GLN A 542 -9.18 21.81 -13.57
N ALA A 543 -9.81 22.39 -14.58
CA ALA A 543 -9.45 23.71 -15.09
C ALA A 543 -9.61 24.81 -14.02
N VAL A 544 -10.65 24.72 -13.17
CA VAL A 544 -10.82 25.65 -12.04
C VAL A 544 -9.67 25.51 -11.04
N ILE A 545 -9.28 24.29 -10.66
CA ILE A 545 -8.18 24.05 -9.71
C ILE A 545 -6.84 24.54 -10.29
N GLU A 546 -6.57 24.27 -11.56
CA GLU A 546 -5.38 24.79 -12.25
C GLU A 546 -5.39 26.34 -12.31
N GLY A 547 -6.56 26.95 -12.56
CA GLY A 547 -6.76 28.40 -12.53
C GLY A 547 -6.53 29.04 -11.16
N LEU A 548 -6.67 28.29 -10.06
CA LEU A 548 -6.28 28.74 -8.71
C LEU A 548 -4.75 28.71 -8.50
N GLY A 549 -3.98 28.24 -9.47
CA GLY A 549 -2.52 28.14 -9.43
C GLY A 549 -2.01 26.87 -8.74
N VAL A 550 -2.82 25.80 -8.74
CA VAL A 550 -2.37 24.45 -8.33
C VAL A 550 -1.62 23.81 -9.50
N ASN A 551 -0.47 23.18 -9.20
CA ASN A 551 0.33 22.51 -10.21
C ASN A 551 -0.44 21.32 -10.80
N ARG A 552 -0.55 21.28 -12.14
CA ARG A 552 -1.23 20.19 -12.87
C ARG A 552 -0.72 18.80 -12.52
N ALA A 553 0.58 18.65 -12.27
CA ALA A 553 1.17 17.36 -11.88
C ALA A 553 0.64 16.81 -10.54
N ARG A 554 -0.05 17.63 -9.74
CA ARG A 554 -0.67 17.27 -8.46
C ARG A 554 -2.17 17.01 -8.57
N VAL A 555 -2.74 17.18 -9.76
CA VAL A 555 -4.19 17.04 -9.98
C VAL A 555 -4.47 15.72 -10.66
N ALA A 556 -5.18 14.83 -9.97
CA ALA A 556 -5.68 13.58 -10.49
C ALA A 556 -7.16 13.70 -10.86
N LEU A 557 -7.55 13.14 -12.00
CA LEU A 557 -8.93 13.09 -12.48
C LEU A 557 -9.46 11.66 -12.33
N ILE A 558 -10.44 11.46 -11.44
CA ILE A 558 -11.18 10.20 -11.32
C ILE A 558 -12.66 10.52 -11.29
N PRO A 559 -13.46 10.00 -12.23
CA PRO A 559 -14.84 10.39 -12.38
C PRO A 559 -15.74 9.82 -11.28
N GLY A 560 -16.17 10.65 -10.36
CA GLY A 560 -17.21 10.36 -9.36
C GLY A 560 -16.83 9.34 -8.29
N SER A 561 -17.87 8.74 -7.73
CA SER A 561 -17.80 7.72 -6.67
C SER A 561 -17.97 6.30 -7.21
N GLY A 562 -18.33 6.20 -8.47
CA GLY A 562 -18.78 4.96 -9.09
C GLY A 562 -20.21 4.58 -8.70
N VAL A 563 -20.80 3.66 -9.45
CA VAL A 563 -22.11 3.07 -9.18
C VAL A 563 -22.00 1.55 -9.21
N ASP A 564 -22.77 0.88 -8.35
CA ASP A 564 -22.81 -0.57 -8.30
C ASP A 564 -23.66 -1.13 -9.44
N VAL A 565 -22.99 -1.57 -10.51
CA VAL A 565 -23.62 -2.12 -11.71
C VAL A 565 -24.09 -3.56 -11.53
N ASP A 566 -23.65 -4.25 -10.48
CA ASP A 566 -24.06 -5.62 -10.18
C ASP A 566 -25.41 -5.61 -9.44
N THR A 567 -25.62 -4.64 -8.56
CA THR A 567 -26.89 -4.43 -7.83
C THR A 567 -27.91 -3.67 -8.69
N LEU A 568 -27.50 -2.57 -9.34
CA LEU A 568 -28.35 -1.77 -10.20
C LEU A 568 -28.33 -2.34 -11.62
N THR A 569 -29.32 -3.17 -11.93
CA THR A 569 -29.44 -3.85 -13.23
C THR A 569 -30.57 -3.28 -14.06
N PRO A 570 -30.46 -3.28 -15.41
CA PRO A 570 -31.53 -2.86 -16.28
C PRO A 570 -32.78 -3.70 -16.05
N LYS A 571 -33.91 -3.01 -15.96
CA LYS A 571 -35.25 -3.63 -15.91
C LYS A 571 -36.06 -3.17 -17.11
N PRO A 572 -37.02 -3.98 -17.60
CA PRO A 572 -37.96 -3.54 -18.61
C PRO A 572 -38.65 -2.23 -18.20
N GLU A 573 -39.09 -1.45 -19.18
CA GLU A 573 -39.94 -0.29 -18.92
C GLU A 573 -41.22 -0.71 -18.23
N PRO A 574 -41.72 0.05 -17.22
CA PRO A 574 -42.97 -0.28 -16.59
C PRO A 574 -44.14 -0.07 -17.58
N PRO A 575 -45.22 -0.86 -17.49
CA PRO A 575 -46.42 -0.62 -18.29
C PRO A 575 -47.17 0.63 -17.79
N GLY A 576 -47.92 1.28 -18.70
CA GLY A 576 -48.75 2.43 -18.31
C GLY A 576 -48.26 3.78 -18.79
N PRO A 577 -48.68 4.87 -18.15
CA PRO A 577 -48.28 6.23 -18.55
C PRO A 577 -46.81 6.45 -18.37
N ILE A 578 -46.25 7.39 -19.16
CA ILE A 578 -44.85 7.75 -19.06
C ILE A 578 -44.54 8.35 -17.67
N VAL A 579 -43.59 7.76 -16.98
CA VAL A 579 -43.08 8.20 -15.68
C VAL A 579 -41.72 8.84 -15.87
N VAL A 580 -41.61 10.09 -15.45
CA VAL A 580 -40.36 10.86 -15.37
C VAL A 580 -39.92 10.94 -13.92
N ALA A 581 -38.70 10.57 -13.61
CA ALA A 581 -38.18 10.63 -12.24
C ALA A 581 -37.03 11.61 -12.10
N PHE A 582 -37.09 12.38 -11.02
CA PHE A 582 -36.01 13.20 -10.50
C PHE A 582 -35.52 12.62 -9.17
N VAL A 583 -34.20 12.49 -9.02
CA VAL A 583 -33.58 12.04 -7.78
C VAL A 583 -32.53 13.05 -7.34
N GLY A 584 -32.70 13.60 -6.14
CA GLY A 584 -31.75 14.57 -5.57
C GLY A 584 -32.35 15.37 -4.43
N ARG A 585 -31.48 16.08 -3.69
CA ARG A 585 -31.93 17.01 -2.65
C ARG A 585 -32.81 18.10 -3.26
N LEU A 586 -33.88 18.46 -2.58
CA LEU A 586 -34.78 19.52 -3.01
C LEU A 586 -34.20 20.90 -2.62
N VAL A 587 -33.23 21.35 -3.42
CA VAL A 587 -32.56 22.67 -3.30
C VAL A 587 -32.65 23.42 -4.63
N GLU A 588 -32.60 24.74 -4.63
CA GLU A 588 -32.75 25.59 -5.83
C GLU A 588 -31.77 25.21 -6.94
N SER A 589 -30.51 24.94 -6.59
CA SER A 589 -29.45 24.58 -7.54
C SER A 589 -29.68 23.25 -8.28
N LYS A 590 -30.68 22.46 -7.90
CA LYS A 590 -31.07 21.23 -8.59
C LYS A 590 -32.16 21.46 -9.67
N GLY A 591 -32.61 22.69 -9.85
CA GLY A 591 -33.51 23.08 -10.96
C GLY A 591 -34.91 22.47 -10.90
N VAL A 592 -35.38 22.07 -9.69
CA VAL A 592 -36.67 21.38 -9.54
C VAL A 592 -37.83 22.27 -9.99
N ARG A 593 -37.77 23.61 -9.79
CA ARG A 593 -38.80 24.55 -10.30
C ARG A 593 -38.88 24.51 -11.81
N THR A 594 -37.74 24.55 -12.51
CA THR A 594 -37.68 24.41 -13.97
C THR A 594 -38.31 23.11 -14.46
N LEU A 595 -38.10 22.01 -13.74
CA LEU A 595 -38.73 20.71 -14.05
C LEU A 595 -40.25 20.75 -13.88
N LEU A 596 -40.75 21.39 -12.84
CA LEU A 596 -42.21 21.54 -12.63
C LEU A 596 -42.87 22.45 -13.65
N ASP A 597 -42.17 23.48 -14.12
CA ASP A 597 -42.67 24.34 -15.19
C ASP A 597 -42.67 23.63 -16.55
N ALA A 598 -41.66 22.79 -16.80
CA ALA A 598 -41.63 21.88 -17.96
C ALA A 598 -42.77 20.85 -17.91
N HIS A 599 -43.04 20.26 -16.75
CA HIS A 599 -44.16 19.33 -16.56
C HIS A 599 -45.51 20.02 -16.80
N ALA A 600 -45.71 21.24 -16.29
CA ALA A 600 -46.92 22.02 -16.55
C ALA A 600 -47.13 22.32 -18.07
N ARG A 601 -46.05 22.64 -18.80
CA ARG A 601 -46.10 22.85 -20.27
C ARG A 601 -46.48 21.58 -21.01
N LEU A 602 -45.98 20.41 -20.59
CA LEU A 602 -46.35 19.11 -21.14
C LEU A 602 -47.84 18.84 -20.92
N GLY A 603 -48.39 19.10 -19.73
CA GLY A 603 -49.82 19.01 -19.46
C GLY A 603 -50.66 19.92 -20.34
N GLN A 604 -50.24 21.20 -20.60
CA GLN A 604 -50.90 22.10 -21.56
C GLN A 604 -50.90 21.62 -23.01
N ARG A 605 -49.92 20.78 -23.39
CA ARG A 605 -49.83 20.11 -24.69
C ARG A 605 -50.67 18.80 -24.75
N GLY A 606 -51.39 18.46 -23.70
CA GLY A 606 -52.18 17.24 -23.60
C GLY A 606 -51.38 15.97 -23.30
N ARG A 607 -50.10 16.10 -22.93
CA ARG A 607 -49.26 14.97 -22.53
C ARG A 607 -49.50 14.61 -21.06
N GLN A 608 -49.98 13.39 -20.82
CA GLN A 608 -50.12 12.87 -19.46
C GLN A 608 -48.83 12.20 -19.02
N ILE A 609 -48.04 12.90 -18.19
CA ILE A 609 -46.77 12.42 -17.66
C ILE A 609 -46.87 12.40 -16.15
N GLN A 610 -46.48 11.28 -15.56
CA GLN A 610 -46.27 11.18 -14.10
C GLN A 610 -44.88 11.68 -13.76
N LEU A 611 -44.75 12.64 -12.81
CA LEU A 611 -43.51 13.16 -12.31
C LEU A 611 -43.25 12.68 -10.88
N LEU A 612 -42.20 11.90 -10.66
CA LEU A 612 -41.75 11.44 -9.37
C LEU A 612 -40.60 12.32 -8.90
N LEU A 613 -40.74 12.91 -7.71
CA LEU A 613 -39.70 13.69 -7.04
C LEU A 613 -39.17 12.88 -5.85
N ALA A 614 -38.00 12.30 -5.96
CA ALA A 614 -37.35 11.56 -4.89
C ALA A 614 -36.21 12.38 -4.25
N GLY A 615 -36.31 12.60 -2.96
CA GLY A 615 -35.37 13.35 -2.16
C GLY A 615 -36.04 14.27 -1.14
N MET A 616 -35.21 14.73 -0.19
CA MET A 616 -35.66 15.59 0.90
C MET A 616 -35.19 17.03 0.75
N PRO A 617 -35.91 18.03 1.28
CA PRO A 617 -35.36 19.34 1.50
C PRO A 617 -34.16 19.25 2.46
N ASP A 618 -33.22 20.19 2.36
CA ASP A 618 -32.01 20.25 3.17
C ASP A 618 -32.04 21.50 4.08
N PRO A 619 -32.65 21.42 5.29
CA PRO A 619 -32.88 22.59 6.15
C PRO A 619 -31.60 23.34 6.54
N ALA A 620 -30.43 22.67 6.50
CA ALA A 620 -29.15 23.31 6.76
C ALA A 620 -28.58 24.06 5.53
N ASN A 621 -29.23 23.96 4.37
CA ASN A 621 -28.84 24.66 3.15
C ASN A 621 -29.71 25.91 2.97
N PRO A 622 -29.14 27.13 2.88
CA PRO A 622 -29.91 28.36 2.65
C PRO A 622 -30.77 28.35 1.36
N MET A 623 -30.40 27.48 0.40
CA MET A 623 -31.11 27.32 -0.88
C MET A 623 -32.09 26.14 -0.85
N SER A 624 -32.48 25.67 0.34
CA SER A 624 -33.46 24.58 0.46
C SER A 624 -34.85 25.03 0.03
N ILE A 625 -35.54 24.17 -0.73
CA ILE A 625 -36.94 24.39 -1.09
C ILE A 625 -37.80 24.26 0.17
N PRO A 626 -38.68 25.25 0.46
CA PRO A 626 -39.56 25.19 1.63
C PRO A 626 -40.59 24.05 1.51
N ALA A 627 -40.86 23.37 2.63
CA ALA A 627 -41.84 22.27 2.69
C ALA A 627 -43.24 22.63 2.14
N ARG A 628 -43.73 23.84 2.45
CA ARG A 628 -44.99 24.38 1.94
C ARG A 628 -45.05 24.44 0.41
N GLU A 629 -43.92 24.68 -0.25
CA GLU A 629 -43.82 24.73 -1.69
C GLU A 629 -43.89 23.31 -2.30
N ILE A 630 -43.21 22.34 -1.66
CA ILE A 630 -43.28 20.94 -2.05
C ILE A 630 -44.72 20.40 -1.91
N GLU A 631 -45.41 20.73 -0.84
CA GLU A 631 -46.83 20.40 -0.63
C GLU A 631 -47.72 20.99 -1.73
N ALA A 632 -47.44 22.24 -2.13
CA ALA A 632 -48.18 22.86 -3.26
C ALA A 632 -47.91 22.17 -4.59
N TRP A 633 -46.72 21.64 -4.81
CA TRP A 633 -46.37 20.86 -6.01
C TRP A 633 -47.13 19.54 -6.08
N CYS A 634 -47.29 18.84 -4.94
CA CYS A 634 -48.04 17.58 -4.86
C CYS A 634 -49.53 17.74 -5.15
N LYS A 635 -50.07 18.97 -5.10
CA LYS A 635 -51.44 19.25 -5.52
C LYS A 635 -51.62 19.34 -7.03
N ARG A 636 -50.52 19.41 -7.81
CA ARG A 636 -50.56 19.42 -9.27
C ARG A 636 -50.86 18.01 -9.80
N PRO A 637 -51.72 17.85 -10.81
CA PRO A 637 -52.02 16.54 -11.41
C PRO A 637 -50.71 15.87 -11.91
N GLY A 638 -50.52 14.61 -11.58
CA GLY A 638 -49.38 13.82 -12.03
C GLY A 638 -48.06 14.09 -11.33
N VAL A 639 -47.99 14.89 -10.24
CA VAL A 639 -46.79 15.12 -9.45
C VAL A 639 -46.86 14.37 -8.13
N THR A 640 -45.85 13.57 -7.84
CA THR A 640 -45.71 12.81 -6.58
C THR A 640 -44.37 13.06 -5.96
N HIS A 641 -44.36 13.44 -4.68
CA HIS A 641 -43.14 13.52 -3.87
C HIS A 641 -43.01 12.26 -3.00
N LEU A 642 -41.90 11.53 -3.19
CA LEU A 642 -41.63 10.24 -2.53
C LEU A 642 -40.83 10.38 -1.24
N GLY A 643 -40.31 11.57 -0.94
CA GLY A 643 -39.37 11.72 0.17
C GLY A 643 -38.07 11.02 -0.08
N PHE A 644 -37.42 10.53 0.97
CA PHE A 644 -36.21 9.72 0.90
C PHE A 644 -36.54 8.31 0.41
N VAL A 645 -35.86 7.83 -0.61
CA VAL A 645 -36.03 6.50 -1.19
C VAL A 645 -34.79 5.66 -0.87
N GLU A 646 -34.97 4.54 -0.20
CA GLU A 646 -33.90 3.59 0.15
C GLU A 646 -33.53 2.70 -1.05
N ASP A 647 -34.54 2.10 -1.71
CA ASP A 647 -34.33 1.25 -2.89
C ASP A 647 -34.39 2.10 -4.16
N ILE A 648 -33.24 2.63 -4.52
CA ILE A 648 -33.11 3.45 -5.74
C ILE A 648 -33.28 2.60 -7.03
N GLY A 649 -32.97 1.31 -6.96
CA GLY A 649 -33.17 0.38 -8.08
C GLY A 649 -34.66 0.18 -8.40
N ALA A 650 -35.52 0.03 -7.39
CA ALA A 650 -36.97 -0.05 -7.53
C ALA A 650 -37.55 1.28 -8.08
N LEU A 651 -37.04 2.42 -7.64
CA LEU A 651 -37.45 3.71 -8.21
C LEU A 651 -37.17 3.77 -9.72
N TRP A 652 -35.93 3.48 -10.12
CA TRP A 652 -35.58 3.51 -11.55
C TRP A 652 -36.30 2.44 -12.36
N ALA A 653 -36.65 1.29 -11.77
CA ALA A 653 -37.48 0.30 -12.41
C ALA A 653 -38.93 0.80 -12.68
N SER A 654 -39.43 1.72 -11.86
CA SER A 654 -40.76 2.35 -12.03
C SER A 654 -40.75 3.57 -12.95
N ALA A 655 -39.62 4.02 -13.42
CA ALA A 655 -39.46 5.20 -14.25
C ALA A 655 -39.12 4.84 -15.70
N HIS A 656 -39.53 5.70 -16.66
CA HIS A 656 -39.18 5.61 -18.07
C HIS A 656 -38.03 6.55 -18.45
N ILE A 657 -37.93 7.71 -17.81
CA ILE A 657 -36.99 8.79 -18.14
C ILE A 657 -36.41 9.36 -16.83
N ALA A 658 -35.09 9.50 -16.77
CA ALA A 658 -34.42 10.19 -15.69
C ALA A 658 -34.15 11.65 -16.07
N VAL A 659 -34.50 12.59 -15.19
CA VAL A 659 -34.30 14.02 -15.43
C VAL A 659 -33.51 14.69 -14.30
N LEU A 660 -32.48 15.46 -14.66
CA LEU A 660 -31.70 16.24 -13.69
C LEU A 660 -31.37 17.63 -14.29
N PRO A 661 -32.21 18.66 -14.05
CA PRO A 661 -31.99 20.01 -14.58
C PRO A 661 -31.13 20.88 -13.65
N SER A 662 -30.07 20.32 -13.12
CA SER A 662 -29.19 20.97 -12.15
C SER A 662 -28.40 22.13 -12.76
N HIS A 663 -28.12 23.14 -11.94
CA HIS A 663 -27.27 24.28 -12.33
C HIS A 663 -25.79 23.94 -12.37
N ARG A 664 -25.36 22.97 -11.60
CA ARG A 664 -23.98 22.43 -11.56
C ARG A 664 -23.91 21.12 -10.78
N GLU A 665 -23.05 20.22 -11.22
CA GLU A 665 -22.74 18.96 -10.56
C GLU A 665 -21.22 18.70 -10.55
N GLY A 666 -20.75 17.89 -9.62
CA GLY A 666 -19.42 17.28 -9.71
C GLY A 666 -19.44 16.11 -10.68
N LEU A 667 -20.14 15.04 -10.28
CA LEU A 667 -20.60 13.92 -11.11
C LEU A 667 -21.88 13.38 -10.45
N PRO A 668 -23.06 13.59 -11.04
CA PRO A 668 -24.33 13.28 -10.37
C PRO A 668 -24.58 11.77 -10.26
N LEU A 669 -24.57 11.24 -9.05
CA LEU A 669 -24.81 9.83 -8.77
C LEU A 669 -26.18 9.38 -9.32
N SER A 670 -27.20 10.22 -9.22
CA SER A 670 -28.55 9.89 -9.72
C SER A 670 -28.61 9.61 -11.23
N LEU A 671 -27.80 10.32 -12.04
CA LEU A 671 -27.70 10.02 -13.47
C LEU A 671 -26.93 8.72 -13.74
N LEU A 672 -25.89 8.42 -12.92
CA LEU A 672 -25.17 7.16 -13.00
C LEU A 672 -26.09 5.99 -12.64
N GLU A 673 -26.85 6.09 -11.57
CA GLU A 673 -27.83 5.08 -11.13
C GLU A 673 -28.93 4.82 -12.19
N ALA A 674 -29.47 5.92 -12.75
CA ALA A 674 -30.47 5.82 -13.82
C ALA A 674 -29.90 5.14 -15.07
N ALA A 675 -28.73 5.53 -15.51
CA ALA A 675 -28.03 4.91 -16.64
C ALA A 675 -27.67 3.45 -16.37
N ALA A 676 -27.23 3.11 -15.15
CA ALA A 676 -26.98 1.73 -14.72
C ALA A 676 -28.26 0.87 -14.82
N CYS A 677 -29.42 1.44 -14.49
CA CYS A 677 -30.74 0.80 -14.63
C CYS A 677 -31.31 0.86 -16.06
N GLY A 678 -30.53 1.33 -17.04
CA GLY A 678 -30.94 1.37 -18.44
C GLY A 678 -31.98 2.45 -18.75
N ARG A 679 -32.01 3.56 -18.00
CA ARG A 679 -32.94 4.68 -18.26
C ARG A 679 -32.25 5.76 -19.10
N PRO A 680 -32.95 6.31 -20.13
CA PRO A 680 -32.47 7.45 -20.89
C PRO A 680 -32.45 8.70 -20.02
N LEU A 681 -31.50 9.60 -20.28
CA LEU A 681 -31.26 10.78 -19.47
C LEU A 681 -31.72 12.07 -20.17
N VAL A 682 -32.29 13.00 -19.39
CA VAL A 682 -32.45 14.41 -19.77
C VAL A 682 -31.74 15.24 -18.70
N ALA A 683 -30.78 16.05 -19.09
CA ALA A 683 -30.02 16.87 -18.13
C ALA A 683 -29.68 18.24 -18.72
N THR A 684 -29.37 19.20 -17.85
CA THR A 684 -28.80 20.48 -18.28
C THR A 684 -27.38 20.32 -18.80
N ASP A 685 -26.99 21.10 -19.79
CA ASP A 685 -25.62 21.17 -20.34
C ASP A 685 -24.70 21.95 -19.40
N VAL A 686 -24.35 21.32 -18.28
CA VAL A 686 -23.48 21.87 -17.25
C VAL A 686 -22.40 20.86 -16.87
N PRO A 687 -21.27 21.34 -16.27
CA PRO A 687 -20.22 20.46 -15.78
C PRO A 687 -20.77 19.30 -14.92
N GLY A 688 -20.16 18.13 -15.04
CA GLY A 688 -20.59 16.91 -14.38
C GLY A 688 -21.79 16.20 -15.01
N CYS A 689 -22.83 16.94 -15.44
CA CYS A 689 -23.96 16.32 -16.18
C CYS A 689 -23.49 15.84 -17.56
N ARG A 690 -22.76 16.66 -18.32
CA ARG A 690 -22.27 16.31 -19.68
C ARG A 690 -21.25 15.16 -19.70
N ASP A 691 -20.63 14.86 -18.58
CA ASP A 691 -19.68 13.73 -18.50
C ASP A 691 -20.42 12.36 -18.57
N ILE A 692 -21.63 12.31 -18.07
CA ILE A 692 -22.50 11.12 -18.08
C ILE A 692 -23.53 11.19 -19.19
N ALA A 693 -24.22 12.34 -19.29
CA ALA A 693 -25.27 12.57 -20.25
C ALA A 693 -24.67 13.02 -21.59
N ARG A 694 -24.41 12.10 -22.50
CA ARG A 694 -23.83 12.36 -23.82
C ARG A 694 -24.90 12.56 -24.86
N PRO A 695 -25.00 13.76 -25.48
CA PRO A 695 -26.11 14.08 -26.40
C PRO A 695 -26.13 13.14 -27.60
N GLY A 696 -27.32 12.61 -27.93
CA GLY A 696 -27.52 11.70 -29.05
C GLY A 696 -27.03 10.26 -28.83
N ILE A 697 -26.32 9.98 -27.74
CA ILE A 697 -25.83 8.66 -27.38
C ILE A 697 -26.71 8.01 -26.29
N ASN A 698 -26.82 8.64 -25.13
CA ASN A 698 -27.61 8.14 -24.00
C ASN A 698 -28.50 9.23 -23.37
N ALA A 699 -28.47 10.47 -23.89
CA ALA A 699 -29.14 11.58 -23.28
C ALA A 699 -29.57 12.66 -24.28
N LEU A 700 -30.47 13.54 -23.81
CA LEU A 700 -30.73 14.85 -24.37
C LEU A 700 -30.25 15.90 -23.37
N LEU A 701 -29.42 16.85 -23.84
CA LEU A 701 -28.98 17.99 -23.04
C LEU A 701 -29.81 19.23 -23.40
N VAL A 702 -30.13 20.03 -22.37
CA VAL A 702 -30.92 21.25 -22.49
C VAL A 702 -30.18 22.45 -21.88
N PRO A 703 -30.45 23.67 -22.32
CA PRO A 703 -29.91 24.86 -21.69
C PRO A 703 -30.35 25.01 -20.23
N LEU A 704 -29.52 25.69 -19.44
CA LEU A 704 -29.83 26.01 -18.04
C LEU A 704 -31.09 26.86 -17.93
N ASP A 705 -31.96 26.56 -16.99
CA ASP A 705 -33.22 27.27 -16.66
C ASP A 705 -34.20 27.37 -17.83
N ASP A 706 -34.08 26.58 -18.87
CA ASP A 706 -35.00 26.53 -20.00
C ASP A 706 -36.07 25.41 -19.85
N ALA A 707 -37.20 25.79 -19.25
CA ALA A 707 -38.32 24.89 -19.06
C ALA A 707 -38.97 24.46 -20.40
N ALA A 708 -38.87 25.23 -21.49
CA ALA A 708 -39.41 24.87 -22.79
C ALA A 708 -38.55 23.79 -23.43
N ALA A 709 -37.24 23.99 -23.53
CA ALA A 709 -36.31 22.99 -24.03
C ALA A 709 -36.38 21.66 -23.21
N LEU A 710 -36.52 21.77 -21.88
CA LEU A 710 -36.68 20.62 -21.01
C LEU A 710 -37.98 19.82 -21.30
N ALA A 711 -39.08 20.55 -21.51
CA ALA A 711 -40.34 19.94 -21.92
C ALA A 711 -40.23 19.23 -23.28
N ASP A 712 -39.58 19.87 -24.27
CA ASP A 712 -39.39 19.29 -25.61
C ASP A 712 -38.52 18.05 -25.56
N ALA A 713 -37.46 18.03 -24.75
CA ALA A 713 -36.61 16.86 -24.57
C ALA A 713 -37.38 15.69 -23.93
N ILE A 714 -38.16 15.96 -22.88
CA ILE A 714 -39.00 14.97 -22.23
C ILE A 714 -40.04 14.44 -23.20
N ASP A 715 -40.73 15.32 -23.96
CA ASP A 715 -41.77 14.94 -24.94
C ASP A 715 -41.20 14.04 -26.03
N ARG A 716 -40.02 14.36 -26.55
CA ARG A 716 -39.31 13.55 -27.55
C ARG A 716 -39.04 12.15 -27.06
N LEU A 717 -38.54 11.96 -25.83
CA LEU A 717 -38.32 10.64 -25.26
C LEU A 717 -39.65 9.96 -24.91
N ALA A 718 -40.66 10.68 -24.46
CA ALA A 718 -41.96 10.13 -24.16
C ALA A 718 -42.65 9.54 -25.42
N ALA A 719 -42.46 10.20 -26.56
CA ALA A 719 -43.08 9.79 -27.85
C ALA A 719 -42.35 8.63 -28.53
N ASP A 720 -41.06 8.38 -28.25
CA ASP A 720 -40.25 7.37 -28.98
C ASP A 720 -39.67 6.30 -28.04
N PRO A 721 -40.36 5.11 -27.92
CA PRO A 721 -39.86 4.00 -27.12
C PRO A 721 -38.51 3.44 -27.62
N HIS A 722 -38.29 3.43 -28.94
CA HIS A 722 -37.05 2.91 -29.51
C HIS A 722 -35.83 3.81 -29.16
N LEU A 723 -36.04 5.13 -29.13
CA LEU A 723 -35.06 6.08 -28.70
C LEU A 723 -34.71 5.87 -27.21
N ARG A 724 -35.76 5.66 -26.37
CA ARG A 724 -35.53 5.36 -24.94
C ARG A 724 -34.71 4.11 -24.73
N GLN A 725 -35.06 3.00 -25.42
CA GLN A 725 -34.34 1.73 -25.33
C GLN A 725 -32.88 1.87 -25.79
N ARG A 726 -32.65 2.55 -26.93
CA ARG A 726 -31.31 2.78 -27.46
C ARG A 726 -30.46 3.59 -26.49
N PHE A 727 -31.01 4.69 -25.96
CA PHE A 727 -30.33 5.53 -25.00
C PHE A 727 -30.07 4.84 -23.67
N GLY A 728 -31.03 4.07 -23.17
CA GLY A 728 -30.91 3.26 -21.98
C GLY A 728 -29.78 2.23 -22.09
N HIS A 729 -29.74 1.50 -23.22
CA HIS A 729 -28.68 0.52 -23.48
C HIS A 729 -27.29 1.18 -23.57
N ALA A 730 -27.18 2.27 -24.33
CA ALA A 730 -25.91 3.00 -24.44
C ALA A 730 -25.45 3.62 -23.10
N GLY A 731 -26.40 4.10 -22.27
CA GLY A 731 -26.13 4.59 -20.93
C GLY A 731 -25.57 3.51 -20.02
N ARG A 732 -26.17 2.31 -20.05
CA ARG A 732 -25.68 1.14 -19.30
C ARG A 732 -24.25 0.77 -19.69
N GLN A 733 -23.97 0.64 -20.97
CA GLN A 733 -22.63 0.32 -21.47
C GLN A 733 -21.59 1.38 -21.03
N LEU A 734 -21.94 2.66 -21.13
CA LEU A 734 -21.08 3.76 -20.70
C LEU A 734 -20.71 3.64 -19.22
N VAL A 735 -21.70 3.34 -18.37
CA VAL A 735 -21.49 3.23 -16.91
C VAL A 735 -20.67 1.99 -16.56
N GLU A 736 -20.92 0.85 -17.18
CA GLU A 736 -20.12 -0.37 -16.96
C GLU A 736 -18.65 -0.17 -17.31
N GLN A 737 -18.37 0.50 -18.41
CA GLN A 737 -17.02 0.71 -18.91
C GLN A 737 -16.23 1.74 -18.13
N ASN A 738 -16.88 2.83 -17.66
CA ASN A 738 -16.16 4.00 -17.16
C ASN A 738 -16.50 4.40 -15.72
N PHE A 739 -17.67 4.02 -15.18
CA PHE A 739 -18.19 4.56 -13.93
C PHE A 739 -18.64 3.49 -12.93
N SER A 740 -18.32 2.21 -13.16
CA SER A 740 -18.63 1.17 -12.17
C SER A 740 -17.82 1.37 -10.90
N SER A 741 -18.40 1.06 -9.74
CA SER A 741 -17.74 1.14 -8.43
C SER A 741 -16.42 0.35 -8.39
N ARG A 742 -16.38 -0.80 -9.11
CA ARG A 742 -15.19 -1.63 -9.25
C ARG A 742 -14.07 -0.88 -9.99
N ARG A 743 -14.38 -0.22 -11.10
CA ARG A 743 -13.41 0.55 -11.90
C ARG A 743 -12.90 1.76 -11.13
N VAL A 744 -13.81 2.58 -10.61
CA VAL A 744 -13.47 3.78 -9.84
C VAL A 744 -12.68 3.41 -8.57
N GLY A 745 -13.06 2.33 -7.89
CA GLY A 745 -12.32 1.81 -6.74
C GLY A 745 -10.89 1.41 -7.09
N ALA A 746 -10.70 0.69 -8.21
CA ALA A 746 -9.37 0.32 -8.70
C ALA A 746 -8.50 1.55 -9.04
N ASP A 747 -9.08 2.54 -9.73
CA ASP A 747 -8.38 3.77 -10.10
C ASP A 747 -7.99 4.59 -8.84
N VAL A 748 -8.85 4.65 -7.83
CA VAL A 748 -8.56 5.33 -6.55
C VAL A 748 -7.48 4.59 -5.76
N VAL A 749 -7.54 3.26 -5.67
CA VAL A 749 -6.50 2.45 -5.00
C VAL A 749 -5.15 2.62 -5.70
N LYS A 750 -5.15 2.62 -7.04
CA LYS A 750 -3.94 2.91 -7.81
C LYS A 750 -3.37 4.29 -7.47
N LEU A 751 -4.22 5.32 -7.39
CA LEU A 751 -3.81 6.67 -7.00
C LEU A 751 -3.25 6.69 -5.57
N TYR A 752 -3.90 6.03 -4.60
CA TYR A 752 -3.38 5.95 -3.22
C TYR A 752 -1.98 5.34 -3.18
N ARG A 753 -1.76 4.23 -3.89
CA ARG A 753 -0.45 3.58 -3.98
C ARG A 753 0.59 4.50 -4.63
N GLN A 754 0.25 5.16 -5.73
CA GLN A 754 1.13 6.13 -6.39
C GLN A 754 1.52 7.29 -5.47
N LEU A 755 0.57 7.85 -4.72
CA LEU A 755 0.83 8.96 -3.80
C LEU A 755 1.69 8.53 -2.61
N LEU A 756 1.47 7.34 -2.06
CA LEU A 756 2.29 6.77 -1.00
C LEU A 756 3.70 6.40 -1.52
N GLU A 757 3.81 5.94 -2.77
CA GLU A 757 5.11 5.68 -3.43
C GLU A 757 5.90 6.96 -3.68
N GLN A 758 5.20 8.03 -4.04
CA GLN A 758 5.82 9.30 -4.38
C GLN A 758 6.23 10.10 -3.14
N TRP A 759 5.49 10.00 -2.05
CA TRP A 759 5.62 10.92 -0.92
C TRP A 759 5.56 10.25 0.47
N GLY A 760 5.27 8.92 0.57
CA GLY A 760 5.19 8.16 1.81
C GLY A 760 6.51 7.60 2.31
#